data_50baac56be5a42cf26810510f5b80acf
#
_entry.id   50baac56be5a42cf26810510f5b80acf
#
_cell.length_a   1.000
_cell.length_b   1.000
_cell.length_c   1.000
_cell.angle_alpha   90.00
_cell.angle_beta   90.00
_cell.angle_gamma   90.00
#
_symmetry.space_group_name_H-M   'P 1'
#
loop_
_entity.id
_entity.type
_entity.pdbx_description
1 polymer ?
#
loop_
_entity_poly.entity_id
_entity_poly.type
_entity_poly.pdbx_seq_one_letter_code
_entity_poly.pdbx_strand_id
1 'polypeptide(L)'
;MKLRIKKLDLFILKSFLLLFSGTFFICLFIFMMQFLWRYVDELVGKGLEIGVLAQFFFYSALTLIPVSLPLAILLAALMTFGNFGEKYELLSMKAAGIPLLRIIRPLIIFCVFLCGMSFYFQNVVAPKAQTKLWTLLVSMKQTSPELDIPESVFYSDIEGYNIYVKKKDRETGIMKDLLIYNFSDGFENAHIIWAAEGNMEMTADKQHLFLHLYNGEQFENLKSQTIDSKNVPYRRETFREKHIIIEFDGGFNMVDGGFLSDRHDTKNKNELSHSLDSLNTRADSVGRAVFNEVKRTTYREITLTPRDSSQMSKGVIPSIINVDSLFNAYTLAEKEKALKATSDKIKTMMDDWKIKNMQMSDADKNIRRHQSTWHQRITLSLSCLIFFFIGAPLGAIIRKGGLGLPVVISVIIFVLYYIIDSGSTRVARSGEMNIILGTWMSTLVLAPIGAFFTYKSNKDSVVFNLEVYTNFFRWLLGMRPSRHIIKKEVIIKDPDYTRVSEELSVMSAQCQTYLDTHRLGSAPNYYRIFFVDGPSNAIAEINEMMENVIEELSNSKDGPILNWLNNYPILSTQAHKSPSDHRWLNMLFGLFVPVGLFFYFRIWMFGKRLDKDLKKIIQTNTDIQNRIKNNSLDI
;
A
#
# COMPACT_ATOMS: atom_id res chain seq x y z
N MET A 1 -6.88 32.12 -30.54
CA MET A 1 -6.32 30.95 -31.25
C MET A 1 -7.44 29.91 -31.41
N LYS A 2 -8.03 29.79 -32.62
CA LYS A 2 -9.11 28.81 -32.88
C LYS A 2 -8.53 27.40 -32.75
N LEU A 3 -8.94 26.63 -31.76
CA LEU A 3 -8.64 25.19 -31.58
C LEU A 3 -9.26 24.41 -32.77
N ARG A 4 -8.54 24.32 -33.89
CA ARG A 4 -8.95 23.52 -35.04
C ARG A 4 -8.61 22.05 -34.72
N ILE A 5 -9.57 21.28 -34.24
CA ILE A 5 -9.41 19.85 -33.97
C ILE A 5 -9.07 19.16 -35.31
N LYS A 6 -7.90 18.54 -35.37
CA LYS A 6 -7.46 17.78 -36.54
C LYS A 6 -8.00 16.34 -36.47
N LYS A 7 -8.14 15.68 -37.65
CA LYS A 7 -8.58 14.28 -37.71
C LYS A 7 -7.73 13.34 -36.84
N LEU A 8 -6.42 13.62 -36.75
CA LEU A 8 -5.50 12.88 -35.90
C LEU A 8 -5.82 13.03 -34.40
N ASP A 9 -6.13 14.26 -33.96
CA ASP A 9 -6.48 14.53 -32.57
C ASP A 9 -7.76 13.78 -32.16
N LEU A 10 -8.74 13.72 -33.06
CA LEU A 10 -10.00 12.97 -32.85
C LEU A 10 -9.78 11.45 -32.83
N PHE A 11 -8.89 10.93 -33.69
CA PHE A 11 -8.55 9.52 -33.75
C PHE A 11 -7.91 9.06 -32.41
N ILE A 12 -6.93 9.81 -31.91
CA ILE A 12 -6.24 9.52 -30.66
C ILE A 12 -7.22 9.61 -29.48
N LEU A 13 -8.04 10.66 -29.45
CA LEU A 13 -9.03 10.86 -28.38
C LEU A 13 -10.08 9.75 -28.36
N LYS A 14 -10.60 9.34 -29.52
CA LYS A 14 -11.60 8.26 -29.64
C LYS A 14 -11.03 6.93 -29.16
N SER A 15 -9.79 6.60 -29.55
CA SER A 15 -9.11 5.38 -29.13
C SER A 15 -8.88 5.34 -27.61
N PHE A 16 -8.47 6.48 -27.04
CA PHE A 16 -8.27 6.61 -25.59
C PHE A 16 -9.59 6.53 -24.81
N LEU A 17 -10.64 7.25 -25.25
CA LEU A 17 -11.93 7.29 -24.58
C LEU A 17 -12.59 5.90 -24.48
N LEU A 18 -12.49 5.11 -25.55
CA LEU A 18 -13.04 3.75 -25.56
C LEU A 18 -12.35 2.89 -24.49
N LEU A 19 -11.02 2.92 -24.44
CA LEU A 19 -10.25 2.16 -23.45
C LEU A 19 -10.43 2.74 -22.04
N PHE A 20 -10.45 4.06 -21.90
CA PHE A 20 -10.67 4.73 -20.61
C PHE A 20 -12.03 4.37 -20.02
N SER A 21 -13.10 4.38 -20.81
CA SER A 21 -14.43 4.01 -20.31
C SER A 21 -14.43 2.57 -19.79
N GLY A 22 -13.90 1.62 -20.56
CA GLY A 22 -13.82 0.22 -20.14
C GLY A 22 -12.95 0.03 -18.88
N THR A 23 -11.75 0.60 -18.86
CA THR A 23 -10.84 0.48 -17.71
C THR A 23 -11.39 1.18 -16.47
N PHE A 24 -12.10 2.29 -16.62
CA PHE A 24 -12.73 3.00 -15.51
C PHE A 24 -13.78 2.15 -14.80
N PHE A 25 -14.68 1.52 -15.55
CA PHE A 25 -15.69 0.64 -14.95
C PHE A 25 -15.07 -0.61 -14.32
N ILE A 26 -14.04 -1.18 -14.93
CA ILE A 26 -13.31 -2.33 -14.36
C ILE A 26 -12.64 -1.92 -13.03
N CYS A 27 -11.92 -0.80 -13.01
CA CYS A 27 -11.27 -0.30 -11.79
C CYS A 27 -12.29 0.02 -10.69
N LEU A 28 -13.39 0.71 -11.05
CA LEU A 28 -14.46 1.02 -10.11
C LEU A 28 -15.08 -0.25 -9.53
N PHE A 29 -15.32 -1.27 -10.36
CA PHE A 29 -15.85 -2.56 -9.93
C PHE A 29 -14.88 -3.28 -8.96
N ILE A 30 -13.58 -3.29 -9.26
CA ILE A 30 -12.57 -3.90 -8.39
C ILE A 30 -12.53 -3.20 -7.01
N PHE A 31 -12.50 -1.86 -6.99
CA PHE A 31 -12.53 -1.10 -5.72
C PHE A 31 -13.84 -1.29 -4.97
N MET A 32 -14.97 -1.40 -5.68
CA MET A 32 -16.26 -1.66 -5.08
C MET A 32 -16.30 -3.06 -4.45
N MET A 33 -15.75 -4.08 -5.11
CA MET A 33 -15.64 -5.42 -4.53
C MET A 33 -14.75 -5.45 -3.29
N GLN A 34 -13.61 -4.74 -3.33
CA GLN A 34 -12.73 -4.59 -2.15
C GLN A 34 -13.45 -3.87 -1.00
N PHE A 35 -14.24 -2.85 -1.32
CA PHE A 35 -15.03 -2.11 -0.33
C PHE A 35 -16.13 -2.99 0.29
N LEU A 36 -16.84 -3.73 -0.53
CA LEU A 36 -17.89 -4.66 -0.09
C LEU A 36 -17.36 -5.73 0.86
N TRP A 37 -16.20 -6.29 0.55
CA TRP A 37 -15.58 -7.30 1.41
C TRP A 37 -15.32 -6.79 2.83
N ARG A 38 -15.10 -5.49 2.99
CA ARG A 38 -14.92 -4.86 4.31
C ARG A 38 -16.23 -4.80 5.12
N TYR A 39 -17.37 -4.70 4.46
CA TYR A 39 -18.67 -4.49 5.09
C TYR A 39 -19.63 -5.67 4.88
N VAL A 40 -19.11 -6.84 4.53
CA VAL A 40 -19.93 -8.04 4.28
C VAL A 40 -20.72 -8.45 5.51
N ASP A 41 -20.12 -8.35 6.70
CA ASP A 41 -20.77 -8.67 7.97
C ASP A 41 -21.94 -7.73 8.31
N GLU A 42 -21.90 -6.51 7.80
CA GLU A 42 -22.97 -5.52 7.98
C GLU A 42 -24.13 -5.70 6.97
N LEU A 43 -23.89 -6.42 5.88
CA LEU A 43 -24.82 -6.57 4.76
C LEU A 43 -25.54 -7.91 4.78
N VAL A 44 -24.86 -8.98 5.21
CA VAL A 44 -25.38 -10.35 5.16
C VAL A 44 -26.10 -10.69 6.46
N GLY A 45 -27.25 -11.35 6.33
CA GLY A 45 -28.01 -11.87 7.49
C GLY A 45 -28.99 -10.89 8.14
N LYS A 46 -28.91 -9.58 7.86
CA LYS A 46 -29.73 -8.55 8.52
C LYS A 46 -31.12 -8.31 7.89
N GLY A 47 -31.54 -9.11 6.91
CA GLY A 47 -32.85 -8.95 6.27
C GLY A 47 -33.13 -7.57 5.69
N LEU A 48 -32.09 -6.90 5.15
CA LEU A 48 -32.18 -5.57 4.57
C LEU A 48 -32.97 -5.58 3.26
N GLU A 49 -33.77 -4.55 3.04
CA GLU A 49 -34.48 -4.37 1.78
C GLU A 49 -33.52 -4.14 0.61
N ILE A 50 -33.89 -4.65 -0.58
CA ILE A 50 -33.11 -4.47 -1.82
C ILE A 50 -32.88 -2.99 -2.12
N GLY A 51 -33.83 -2.12 -1.78
CA GLY A 51 -33.73 -0.67 -1.95
C GLY A 51 -32.60 -0.04 -1.12
N VAL A 52 -32.40 -0.50 0.12
CA VAL A 52 -31.34 -0.06 1.02
C VAL A 52 -29.97 -0.53 0.51
N LEU A 53 -29.89 -1.79 0.07
CA LEU A 53 -28.69 -2.34 -0.55
C LEU A 53 -28.30 -1.57 -1.82
N ALA A 54 -29.26 -1.29 -2.69
CA ALA A 54 -29.01 -0.49 -3.90
C ALA A 54 -28.48 0.93 -3.59
N GLN A 55 -29.04 1.59 -2.57
CA GLN A 55 -28.55 2.88 -2.10
C GLN A 55 -27.12 2.77 -1.54
N PHE A 56 -26.82 1.74 -0.78
CA PHE A 56 -25.48 1.49 -0.25
C PHE A 56 -24.46 1.32 -1.38
N PHE A 57 -24.76 0.49 -2.38
CA PHE A 57 -23.90 0.30 -3.56
C PHE A 57 -23.73 1.60 -4.35
N PHE A 58 -24.79 2.37 -4.53
CA PHE A 58 -24.75 3.62 -5.26
C PHE A 58 -23.85 4.66 -4.56
N TYR A 59 -24.05 4.89 -3.26
CA TYR A 59 -23.22 5.84 -2.52
C TYR A 59 -21.78 5.37 -2.37
N SER A 60 -21.56 4.06 -2.22
CA SER A 60 -20.20 3.47 -2.22
C SER A 60 -19.49 3.72 -3.54
N ALA A 61 -20.16 3.46 -4.67
CA ALA A 61 -19.60 3.73 -6.00
C ALA A 61 -19.21 5.21 -6.15
N LEU A 62 -20.09 6.13 -5.74
CA LEU A 62 -19.81 7.57 -5.80
C LEU A 62 -18.58 7.95 -4.98
N THR A 63 -18.36 7.37 -3.80
CA THR A 63 -17.19 7.67 -2.97
C THR A 63 -15.88 7.11 -3.56
N LEU A 64 -15.96 6.03 -4.35
CA LEU A 64 -14.82 5.35 -4.95
C LEU A 64 -14.39 5.92 -6.31
N ILE A 65 -15.25 6.70 -6.99
CA ILE A 65 -14.94 7.34 -8.29
C ILE A 65 -13.61 8.11 -8.25
N PRO A 66 -13.36 9.02 -7.29
CA PRO A 66 -12.13 9.80 -7.29
C PRO A 66 -10.85 8.97 -7.15
N VAL A 67 -10.91 7.84 -6.47
CA VAL A 67 -9.77 6.93 -6.28
C VAL A 67 -9.54 6.05 -7.50
N SER A 68 -10.61 5.65 -8.19
CA SER A 68 -10.53 4.80 -9.39
C SER A 68 -10.04 5.56 -10.63
N LEU A 69 -10.31 6.87 -10.73
CA LEU A 69 -9.95 7.70 -11.89
C LEU A 69 -8.45 7.68 -12.22
N PRO A 70 -7.52 7.92 -11.27
CA PRO A 70 -6.09 7.92 -11.58
C PRO A 70 -5.60 6.57 -12.13
N LEU A 71 -6.02 5.46 -11.53
CA LEU A 71 -5.67 4.12 -12.00
C LEU A 71 -6.23 3.83 -13.39
N ALA A 72 -7.49 4.20 -13.64
CA ALA A 72 -8.12 4.04 -14.93
C ALA A 72 -7.42 4.84 -16.04
N ILE A 73 -7.00 6.08 -15.74
CA ILE A 73 -6.22 6.92 -16.68
C ILE A 73 -4.86 6.30 -16.97
N LEU A 74 -4.15 5.81 -15.95
CA LEU A 74 -2.86 5.14 -16.11
C LEU A 74 -2.98 3.93 -17.02
N LEU A 75 -3.95 3.06 -16.72
CA LEU A 75 -4.20 1.83 -17.49
C LEU A 75 -4.64 2.14 -18.92
N ALA A 76 -5.58 3.07 -19.10
CA ALA A 76 -6.03 3.50 -20.43
C ALA A 76 -4.90 4.10 -21.25
N ALA A 77 -4.04 4.93 -20.65
CA ALA A 77 -2.89 5.52 -21.34
C ALA A 77 -1.87 4.44 -21.75
N LEU A 78 -1.52 3.54 -20.86
CA LEU A 78 -0.63 2.41 -21.14
C LEU A 78 -1.15 1.55 -22.28
N MET A 79 -2.43 1.18 -22.25
CA MET A 79 -3.08 0.35 -23.27
C MET A 79 -3.18 1.08 -24.61
N THR A 80 -3.58 2.37 -24.61
CA THR A 80 -3.73 3.15 -25.84
C THR A 80 -2.40 3.29 -26.56
N PHE A 81 -1.37 3.71 -25.86
CA PHE A 81 -0.05 3.90 -26.46
C PHE A 81 0.67 2.58 -26.73
N GLY A 82 0.40 1.55 -25.93
CA GLY A 82 0.85 0.17 -26.19
C GLY A 82 0.28 -0.35 -27.51
N ASN A 83 -1.04 -0.22 -27.71
CA ASN A 83 -1.71 -0.62 -28.96
C ASN A 83 -1.20 0.17 -30.18
N PHE A 84 -0.99 1.49 -30.05
CA PHE A 84 -0.38 2.29 -31.11
C PHE A 84 1.05 1.86 -31.44
N GLY A 85 1.80 1.41 -30.42
CA GLY A 85 3.15 0.85 -30.60
C GLY A 85 3.14 -0.50 -31.31
N GLU A 86 2.26 -1.41 -30.90
CA GLU A 86 2.10 -2.77 -31.45
C GLU A 86 1.66 -2.74 -32.91
N LYS A 87 0.71 -1.85 -33.25
CA LYS A 87 0.20 -1.66 -34.63
C LYS A 87 1.10 -0.79 -35.50
N TYR A 88 2.28 -0.38 -35.01
CA TYR A 88 3.20 0.54 -35.69
C TYR A 88 2.61 1.93 -36.02
N GLU A 89 1.41 2.26 -35.54
CA GLU A 89 0.74 3.55 -35.77
C GLU A 89 1.57 4.70 -35.15
N LEU A 90 2.09 4.50 -33.91
CA LEU A 90 2.95 5.47 -33.25
C LEU A 90 4.26 5.67 -34.02
N LEU A 91 4.84 4.60 -34.54
CA LEU A 91 6.07 4.66 -35.34
C LEU A 91 5.84 5.43 -36.64
N SER A 92 4.71 5.17 -37.33
CA SER A 92 4.34 5.88 -38.56
C SER A 92 4.15 7.38 -38.31
N MET A 93 3.49 7.77 -37.21
CA MET A 93 3.35 9.17 -36.82
C MET A 93 4.69 9.85 -36.55
N LYS A 94 5.61 9.15 -35.87
CA LYS A 94 6.97 9.67 -35.60
C LYS A 94 7.82 9.75 -36.88
N ALA A 95 7.72 8.78 -37.76
CA ALA A 95 8.40 8.80 -39.07
C ALA A 95 7.92 9.96 -39.95
N ALA A 96 6.66 10.38 -39.80
CA ALA A 96 6.11 11.58 -40.42
C ALA A 96 6.56 12.90 -39.75
N GLY A 97 7.52 12.85 -38.79
CA GLY A 97 8.06 14.03 -38.10
C GLY A 97 7.20 14.58 -36.98
N ILE A 98 6.16 13.85 -36.51
CA ILE A 98 5.29 14.31 -35.43
C ILE A 98 5.89 13.91 -34.06
N PRO A 99 6.32 14.87 -33.22
CA PRO A 99 6.88 14.55 -31.91
C PRO A 99 5.80 13.99 -30.97
N LEU A 100 6.23 13.15 -30.02
CA LEU A 100 5.32 12.49 -29.07
C LEU A 100 4.45 13.51 -28.30
N LEU A 101 5.02 14.62 -27.86
CA LEU A 101 4.28 15.68 -27.16
C LEU A 101 3.10 16.24 -28.00
N ARG A 102 3.25 16.30 -29.33
CA ARG A 102 2.15 16.72 -30.22
C ARG A 102 1.06 15.65 -30.31
N ILE A 103 1.46 14.36 -30.27
CA ILE A 103 0.54 13.23 -30.30
C ILE A 103 -0.28 13.17 -29.00
N ILE A 104 0.35 13.36 -27.85
CA ILE A 104 -0.34 13.28 -26.54
C ILE A 104 -1.13 14.56 -26.18
N ARG A 105 -0.91 15.67 -26.89
CA ARG A 105 -1.55 16.97 -26.58
C ARG A 105 -3.07 16.93 -26.42
N PRO A 106 -3.87 16.30 -27.30
CA PRO A 106 -5.33 16.25 -27.13
C PRO A 106 -5.73 15.50 -25.86
N LEU A 107 -4.96 14.49 -25.47
CA LEU A 107 -5.19 13.72 -24.25
C LEU A 107 -4.79 14.51 -22.99
N ILE A 108 -3.73 15.33 -23.05
CA ILE A 108 -3.37 16.24 -21.94
C ILE A 108 -4.54 17.17 -21.64
N ILE A 109 -5.13 17.80 -22.66
CA ILE A 109 -6.28 18.68 -22.50
C ILE A 109 -7.47 17.94 -21.87
N PHE A 110 -7.73 16.71 -22.35
CA PHE A 110 -8.77 15.87 -21.78
C PHE A 110 -8.46 15.46 -20.32
N CYS A 111 -7.22 15.11 -19.99
CA CYS A 111 -6.82 14.77 -18.61
C CYS A 111 -6.87 15.97 -17.66
N VAL A 112 -6.56 17.18 -18.15
CA VAL A 112 -6.76 18.43 -17.36
C VAL A 112 -8.25 18.64 -17.07
N PHE A 113 -9.12 18.40 -18.05
CA PHE A 113 -10.56 18.44 -17.84
C PHE A 113 -11.00 17.39 -16.81
N LEU A 114 -10.51 16.14 -16.92
CA LEU A 114 -10.79 15.08 -15.93
C LEU A 114 -10.25 15.43 -14.52
N CYS A 115 -9.09 16.08 -14.43
CA CYS A 115 -8.53 16.56 -13.17
C CYS A 115 -9.47 17.59 -12.51
N GLY A 116 -9.98 18.56 -13.28
CA GLY A 116 -10.98 19.52 -12.82
C GLY A 116 -12.29 18.87 -12.39
N MET A 117 -12.77 17.90 -13.19
CA MET A 117 -13.96 17.12 -12.86
C MET A 117 -13.76 16.28 -11.60
N SER A 118 -12.62 15.64 -11.44
CA SER A 118 -12.26 14.91 -10.21
C SER A 118 -12.25 15.80 -9.00
N PHE A 119 -11.67 17.00 -9.11
CA PHE A 119 -11.67 17.98 -8.03
C PHE A 119 -13.09 18.43 -7.64
N TYR A 120 -13.92 18.74 -8.64
CA TYR A 120 -15.33 19.07 -8.41
C TYR A 120 -16.07 17.92 -7.73
N PHE A 121 -15.85 16.71 -8.21
CA PHE A 121 -16.49 15.51 -7.66
C PHE A 121 -16.10 15.27 -6.20
N GLN A 122 -14.81 15.39 -5.87
CA GLN A 122 -14.32 15.27 -4.50
C GLN A 122 -14.82 16.36 -3.56
N ASN A 123 -15.07 17.55 -4.11
CA ASN A 123 -15.46 18.68 -3.30
C ASN A 123 -16.98 18.80 -3.09
N VAL A 124 -17.79 18.29 -4.02
CA VAL A 124 -19.25 18.47 -3.98
C VAL A 124 -19.99 17.14 -3.82
N VAL A 125 -19.65 16.14 -4.63
CA VAL A 125 -20.41 14.88 -4.68
C VAL A 125 -19.96 13.91 -3.59
N ALA A 126 -18.65 13.70 -3.47
CA ALA A 126 -18.09 12.71 -2.55
C ALA A 126 -18.42 13.01 -1.07
N PRO A 127 -18.38 14.23 -0.55
CA PRO A 127 -18.78 14.51 0.84
C PRO A 127 -20.23 14.15 1.12
N LYS A 128 -21.14 14.54 0.23
CA LYS A 128 -22.57 14.21 0.38
C LYS A 128 -22.84 12.71 0.30
N ALA A 129 -22.17 12.02 -0.65
CA ALA A 129 -22.24 10.58 -0.76
C ALA A 129 -21.68 9.88 0.48
N GLN A 130 -20.56 10.38 1.02
CA GLN A 130 -19.93 9.86 2.23
C GLN A 130 -20.84 10.02 3.47
N THR A 131 -21.51 11.17 3.64
CA THR A 131 -22.49 11.36 4.71
C THR A 131 -23.60 10.31 4.61
N LYS A 132 -24.21 10.18 3.41
CA LYS A 132 -25.28 9.19 3.20
C LYS A 132 -24.80 7.74 3.41
N LEU A 133 -23.60 7.43 2.97
CA LEU A 133 -23.01 6.10 3.18
C LEU A 133 -22.81 5.80 4.68
N TRP A 134 -22.29 6.75 5.45
CA TRP A 134 -22.09 6.58 6.88
C TRP A 134 -23.41 6.49 7.64
N THR A 135 -24.42 7.31 7.29
CA THR A 135 -25.75 7.18 7.90
C THR A 135 -26.37 5.82 7.63
N LEU A 136 -26.23 5.31 6.39
CA LEU A 136 -26.68 3.95 6.05
C LEU A 136 -25.95 2.88 6.87
N LEU A 137 -24.62 2.95 6.99
CA LEU A 137 -23.83 1.98 7.75
C LEU A 137 -24.22 1.97 9.24
N VAL A 138 -24.42 3.13 9.84
CA VAL A 138 -24.85 3.24 11.23
C VAL A 138 -26.27 2.69 11.39
N SER A 139 -27.19 3.05 10.49
CA SER A 139 -28.56 2.53 10.50
C SER A 139 -28.59 0.99 10.33
N MET A 140 -27.78 0.43 9.43
CA MET A 140 -27.67 -1.03 9.26
C MET A 140 -27.12 -1.73 10.51
N LYS A 141 -26.21 -1.10 11.26
CA LYS A 141 -25.72 -1.66 12.53
C LYS A 141 -26.81 -1.73 13.60
N GLN A 142 -27.70 -0.76 13.59
CA GLN A 142 -28.80 -0.70 14.55
C GLN A 142 -29.98 -1.61 14.20
N THR A 143 -30.06 -2.14 12.99
CA THR A 143 -31.22 -2.88 12.50
C THR A 143 -31.38 -4.29 13.12
N SER A 144 -30.31 -4.93 13.61
CA SER A 144 -30.35 -6.29 14.14
C SER A 144 -29.31 -6.48 15.23
N PRO A 145 -29.54 -5.93 16.45
CA PRO A 145 -28.60 -6.02 17.55
C PRO A 145 -28.40 -7.46 18.07
N GLU A 146 -29.37 -8.34 17.90
CA GLU A 146 -29.25 -9.74 18.30
C GLU A 146 -28.11 -10.49 17.63
N LEU A 147 -27.70 -10.05 16.43
CA LEU A 147 -26.59 -10.65 15.70
C LEU A 147 -25.22 -10.09 16.11
N ASP A 148 -25.19 -8.87 16.64
CA ASP A 148 -23.95 -8.11 16.87
C ASP A 148 -23.44 -8.15 18.33
N ILE A 149 -24.14 -8.85 19.27
CA ILE A 149 -23.64 -8.96 20.66
C ILE A 149 -22.32 -9.72 20.71
N PRO A 150 -21.20 -9.05 21.09
CA PRO A 150 -19.90 -9.68 21.15
C PRO A 150 -19.76 -10.59 22.37
N GLU A 151 -18.93 -11.64 22.26
CA GLU A 151 -18.59 -12.50 23.40
C GLU A 151 -17.62 -11.79 24.36
N SER A 152 -17.85 -11.97 25.65
CA SER A 152 -16.96 -11.49 26.74
C SER A 152 -16.75 -9.98 26.82
N VAL A 153 -17.67 -9.19 26.23
CA VAL A 153 -17.68 -7.72 26.28
C VAL A 153 -19.08 -7.24 26.60
N PHE A 154 -19.19 -6.13 27.34
CA PHE A 154 -20.47 -5.47 27.57
C PHE A 154 -20.96 -4.79 26.29
N TYR A 155 -22.17 -5.10 25.89
CA TYR A 155 -22.89 -4.49 24.77
C TYR A 155 -23.87 -3.45 25.31
N SER A 156 -23.72 -2.18 24.94
CA SER A 156 -24.48 -1.05 25.49
C SER A 156 -25.31 -0.31 24.43
N ASP A 157 -25.46 -0.87 23.22
CA ASP A 157 -26.17 -0.18 22.12
C ASP A 157 -27.72 -0.31 22.22
N ILE A 158 -28.22 -1.04 23.21
CA ILE A 158 -29.67 -1.10 23.56
C ILE A 158 -29.92 -0.10 24.69
N GLU A 159 -30.77 0.90 24.42
CA GLU A 159 -31.05 1.96 25.40
C GLU A 159 -31.64 1.36 26.69
N GLY A 160 -31.07 1.74 27.83
CA GLY A 160 -31.46 1.25 29.14
C GLY A 160 -30.91 -0.13 29.53
N TYR A 161 -30.14 -0.80 28.68
CA TYR A 161 -29.60 -2.14 28.92
C TYR A 161 -28.10 -2.23 28.62
N ASN A 162 -27.36 -2.90 29.51
CA ASN A 162 -26.01 -3.38 29.27
C ASN A 162 -26.00 -4.90 29.35
N ILE A 163 -25.66 -5.56 28.27
CA ILE A 163 -25.72 -7.02 28.14
C ILE A 163 -24.32 -7.58 28.00
N TYR A 164 -23.94 -8.50 28.87
CA TYR A 164 -22.71 -9.26 28.78
C TYR A 164 -23.04 -10.71 28.49
N VAL A 165 -22.36 -11.29 27.51
CA VAL A 165 -22.49 -12.70 27.12
C VAL A 165 -21.10 -13.33 27.13
N LYS A 166 -20.95 -14.40 27.90
CA LYS A 166 -19.65 -15.09 27.98
C LYS A 166 -19.33 -15.91 26.74
N LYS A 167 -20.35 -16.63 26.22
CA LYS A 167 -20.24 -17.40 24.97
C LYS A 167 -21.55 -17.32 24.21
N LYS A 168 -21.45 -17.28 22.89
CA LYS A 168 -22.57 -17.28 21.97
C LYS A 168 -22.37 -18.35 20.90
N ASP A 169 -23.33 -19.22 20.74
CA ASP A 169 -23.35 -20.15 19.63
C ASP A 169 -23.85 -19.42 18.37
N ARG A 170 -23.03 -19.32 17.35
CA ARG A 170 -23.36 -18.60 16.11
C ARG A 170 -24.38 -19.33 15.23
N GLU A 171 -24.52 -20.66 15.37
CA GLU A 171 -25.45 -21.44 14.55
C GLU A 171 -26.85 -21.42 15.14
N THR A 172 -26.96 -21.53 16.47
CA THR A 172 -28.25 -21.61 17.18
C THR A 172 -28.72 -20.29 17.77
N GLY A 173 -27.84 -19.27 17.86
CA GLY A 173 -28.13 -18.00 18.51
C GLY A 173 -28.17 -18.06 20.05
N ILE A 174 -27.95 -19.23 20.64
CA ILE A 174 -28.02 -19.42 22.09
C ILE A 174 -26.82 -18.79 22.77
N MET A 175 -27.10 -17.95 23.75
CA MET A 175 -26.13 -17.27 24.58
C MET A 175 -25.99 -17.98 25.91
N LYS A 176 -24.77 -18.08 26.45
CA LYS A 176 -24.48 -18.74 27.74
C LYS A 176 -23.80 -17.78 28.72
N ASP A 177 -24.12 -17.92 29.99
CA ASP A 177 -23.64 -17.07 31.08
C ASP A 177 -23.89 -15.57 30.78
N LEU A 178 -25.17 -15.17 30.73
CA LEU A 178 -25.60 -13.81 30.49
C LEU A 178 -25.64 -13.01 31.79
N LEU A 179 -25.13 -11.77 31.72
CA LEU A 179 -25.29 -10.79 32.78
C LEU A 179 -25.90 -9.52 32.18
N ILE A 180 -27.04 -9.10 32.64
CA ILE A 180 -27.80 -7.99 32.09
C ILE A 180 -28.01 -6.96 33.18
N TYR A 181 -27.56 -5.74 32.92
CA TYR A 181 -27.91 -4.57 33.72
C TYR A 181 -29.05 -3.83 33.02
N ASN A 182 -30.19 -3.80 33.66
CA ASN A 182 -31.33 -3.00 33.22
C ASN A 182 -31.37 -1.72 34.06
N PHE A 183 -31.20 -0.57 33.43
CA PHE A 183 -31.31 0.77 34.03
C PHE A 183 -32.28 1.67 33.27
N SER A 184 -33.27 1.08 32.59
CA SER A 184 -34.34 1.79 31.90
C SER A 184 -35.10 2.73 32.84
N ASP A 185 -35.23 2.36 34.12
CA ASP A 185 -35.84 3.16 35.18
C ASP A 185 -34.86 4.07 35.95
N GLY A 186 -33.67 4.29 35.39
CA GLY A 186 -32.58 5.08 35.97
C GLY A 186 -31.55 4.26 36.76
N PHE A 187 -30.37 4.80 36.93
CA PHE A 187 -29.24 4.10 37.60
C PHE A 187 -29.50 3.75 39.06
N GLU A 188 -30.37 4.51 39.74
CA GLU A 188 -30.71 4.26 41.15
C GLU A 188 -31.58 3.01 41.33
N ASN A 189 -32.29 2.62 40.28
CA ASN A 189 -33.18 1.48 40.24
C ASN A 189 -32.71 0.35 39.32
N ALA A 190 -31.40 0.25 39.15
CA ALA A 190 -30.83 -0.76 38.26
C ALA A 190 -31.17 -2.19 38.70
N HIS A 191 -31.66 -2.99 37.77
CA HIS A 191 -31.89 -4.42 37.95
C HIS A 191 -30.72 -5.19 37.35
N ILE A 192 -30.21 -6.16 38.08
CA ILE A 192 -29.15 -7.05 37.64
C ILE A 192 -29.76 -8.42 37.42
N ILE A 193 -29.65 -8.95 36.22
CA ILE A 193 -30.17 -10.26 35.86
C ILE A 193 -29.01 -11.13 35.41
N TRP A 194 -28.87 -12.28 36.04
CA TRP A 194 -27.97 -13.34 35.61
C TRP A 194 -28.77 -14.52 35.09
N ALA A 195 -28.37 -15.08 33.94
CA ALA A 195 -29.00 -16.27 33.39
C ALA A 195 -27.96 -17.25 32.85
N ALA A 196 -28.19 -18.55 33.06
CA ALA A 196 -27.29 -19.59 32.57
C ALA A 196 -27.32 -19.69 31.05
N GLU A 197 -28.51 -19.59 30.47
CA GLU A 197 -28.74 -19.61 29.03
C GLU A 197 -29.82 -18.59 28.65
N GLY A 198 -29.73 -18.09 27.41
CA GLY A 198 -30.75 -17.22 26.85
C GLY A 198 -30.73 -17.17 25.35
N ASN A 199 -31.85 -16.77 24.77
CA ASN A 199 -31.98 -16.48 23.35
C ASN A 199 -32.61 -15.10 23.18
N MET A 200 -32.21 -14.39 22.16
CA MET A 200 -32.75 -13.07 21.81
C MET A 200 -33.30 -13.14 20.39
N GLU A 201 -34.54 -12.77 20.23
CA GLU A 201 -35.25 -12.80 18.97
C GLU A 201 -36.00 -11.49 18.75
N MET A 202 -36.03 -11.03 17.51
CA MET A 202 -36.82 -9.87 17.14
C MET A 202 -38.26 -10.28 16.81
N THR A 203 -39.22 -9.47 17.24
CA THR A 203 -40.62 -9.67 16.87
C THR A 203 -40.85 -9.50 15.38
N ALA A 204 -41.89 -10.10 14.85
CA ALA A 204 -42.23 -10.02 13.42
C ALA A 204 -42.53 -8.58 12.95
N ASP A 205 -42.97 -7.69 13.85
CA ASP A 205 -43.22 -6.27 13.62
C ASP A 205 -41.92 -5.42 13.68
N LYS A 206 -40.80 -6.04 14.11
CA LYS A 206 -39.48 -5.38 14.27
C LYS A 206 -39.47 -4.20 15.27
N GLN A 207 -40.46 -4.12 16.16
CA GLN A 207 -40.56 -3.04 17.15
C GLN A 207 -40.13 -3.46 18.55
N HIS A 208 -39.94 -4.77 18.78
CA HIS A 208 -39.58 -5.30 20.11
C HIS A 208 -38.53 -6.40 19.96
N LEU A 209 -37.65 -6.47 20.95
CA LEU A 209 -36.73 -7.58 21.16
C LEU A 209 -37.28 -8.48 22.27
N PHE A 210 -37.47 -9.74 21.97
CA PHE A 210 -37.77 -10.78 22.95
C PHE A 210 -36.46 -11.38 23.45
N LEU A 211 -36.24 -11.25 24.73
CA LEU A 211 -35.16 -11.90 25.43
C LEU A 211 -35.72 -13.04 26.28
N HIS A 212 -35.44 -14.26 25.87
CA HIS A 212 -35.77 -15.48 26.58
C HIS A 212 -34.59 -15.90 27.43
N LEU A 213 -34.77 -15.94 28.76
CA LEU A 213 -33.73 -16.29 29.72
C LEU A 213 -34.13 -17.57 30.45
N TYR A 214 -33.18 -18.46 30.64
CA TYR A 214 -33.35 -19.75 31.28
C TYR A 214 -32.43 -19.90 32.49
N ASN A 215 -33.00 -20.42 33.61
CA ASN A 215 -32.28 -20.75 34.84
C ASN A 215 -31.38 -19.59 35.34
N GLY A 216 -32.02 -18.60 35.96
CA GLY A 216 -31.32 -17.41 36.38
C GLY A 216 -31.82 -16.81 37.69
N GLU A 217 -31.20 -15.68 38.02
CA GLU A 217 -31.52 -14.88 39.20
C GLU A 217 -31.58 -13.40 38.81
N GLN A 218 -32.51 -12.68 39.43
CA GLN A 218 -32.62 -11.23 39.31
C GLN A 218 -32.43 -10.58 40.68
N PHE A 219 -31.70 -9.51 40.70
CA PHE A 219 -31.51 -8.63 41.85
C PHE A 219 -32.08 -7.26 41.53
N GLU A 220 -32.92 -6.74 42.37
CA GLU A 220 -33.62 -5.47 42.20
C GLU A 220 -33.53 -4.65 43.48
N ASN A 221 -33.16 -3.39 43.39
CA ASN A 221 -33.24 -2.44 44.49
C ASN A 221 -34.66 -1.90 44.60
N LEU A 222 -35.25 -1.91 45.81
CA LEU A 222 -36.62 -1.44 46.01
C LEU A 222 -36.64 0.10 46.12
N LYS A 223 -37.53 0.73 45.34
CA LYS A 223 -37.62 2.19 45.14
C LYS A 223 -37.91 3.03 46.40
N SER A 224 -38.26 2.43 47.54
CA SER A 224 -38.73 3.14 48.73
C SER A 224 -37.62 3.65 49.67
N GLN A 225 -36.41 3.80 49.16
CA GLN A 225 -35.26 4.07 50.04
C GLN A 225 -34.78 5.51 49.98
N THR A 226 -34.75 6.12 51.15
CA THR A 226 -34.00 7.33 51.40
C THR A 226 -32.51 7.01 51.47
N ILE A 227 -31.67 7.85 50.86
CA ILE A 227 -30.20 7.73 50.73
C ILE A 227 -29.48 7.51 52.09
N ASP A 228 -30.14 7.71 53.22
CA ASP A 228 -29.58 7.65 54.56
C ASP A 228 -29.71 6.26 55.25
N SER A 229 -30.34 5.26 54.65
CA SER A 229 -30.47 3.96 55.29
C SER A 229 -29.26 3.06 55.04
N LYS A 230 -28.55 2.65 56.13
CA LYS A 230 -27.44 1.70 56.08
C LYS A 230 -27.80 0.32 55.53
N ASN A 231 -29.08 -0.02 55.43
CA ASN A 231 -29.59 -1.27 54.88
C ASN A 231 -30.49 -0.97 53.70
N VAL A 232 -30.01 -1.27 52.52
CA VAL A 232 -30.78 -1.18 51.27
C VAL A 232 -31.53 -2.48 51.06
N PRO A 233 -32.88 -2.54 51.24
CA PRO A 233 -33.61 -3.76 50.94
C PRO A 233 -33.57 -4.03 49.45
N TYR A 234 -33.15 -5.23 49.10
CA TYR A 234 -33.15 -5.72 47.72
C TYR A 234 -34.04 -6.94 47.58
N ARG A 235 -34.66 -7.14 46.43
CA ARG A 235 -35.41 -8.33 46.07
C ARG A 235 -34.50 -9.26 45.26
N ARG A 236 -34.38 -10.50 45.68
CA ARG A 236 -33.75 -11.57 44.90
C ARG A 236 -34.85 -12.50 44.40
N GLU A 237 -34.87 -12.71 43.11
CA GLU A 237 -35.86 -13.55 42.42
C GLU A 237 -35.10 -14.61 41.62
N THR A 238 -35.41 -15.88 41.83
CA THR A 238 -34.91 -17.00 41.03
C THR A 238 -35.97 -17.44 40.06
N PHE A 239 -35.61 -17.65 38.82
CA PHE A 239 -36.52 -18.04 37.76
C PHE A 239 -35.98 -19.23 36.95
N ARG A 240 -36.86 -20.10 36.50
CA ARG A 240 -36.54 -21.15 35.53
C ARG A 240 -36.57 -20.60 34.11
N GLU A 241 -37.57 -19.77 33.85
CA GLU A 241 -37.77 -19.12 32.55
C GLU A 241 -38.26 -17.69 32.80
N LYS A 242 -37.69 -16.73 32.06
CA LYS A 242 -38.08 -15.33 32.12
C LYS A 242 -38.06 -14.73 30.73
N HIS A 243 -39.13 -14.03 30.40
CA HIS A 243 -39.29 -13.33 29.15
C HIS A 243 -39.21 -11.82 29.41
N ILE A 244 -38.33 -11.15 28.73
CA ILE A 244 -38.19 -9.69 28.79
C ILE A 244 -38.50 -9.16 27.40
N ILE A 245 -39.42 -8.21 27.34
CA ILE A 245 -39.73 -7.48 26.12
C ILE A 245 -39.02 -6.13 26.22
N ILE A 246 -38.16 -5.87 25.29
CA ILE A 246 -37.43 -4.61 25.20
C ILE A 246 -38.01 -3.84 24.01
N GLU A 247 -38.51 -2.63 24.24
CA GLU A 247 -38.90 -1.75 23.15
C GLU A 247 -37.66 -1.41 22.32
N PHE A 248 -37.68 -1.81 21.09
CA PHE A 248 -36.56 -1.61 20.18
C PHE A 248 -37.06 -1.46 18.75
N ASP A 249 -36.87 -0.31 18.16
CA ASP A 249 -37.22 -0.10 16.76
C ASP A 249 -36.19 -0.75 15.86
N GLY A 250 -36.39 -2.01 15.54
CA GLY A 250 -35.53 -2.79 14.61
C GLY A 250 -35.85 -2.57 13.14
N GLY A 251 -36.83 -1.69 12.82
CA GLY A 251 -37.06 -1.22 11.46
C GLY A 251 -35.84 -0.49 10.95
N PHE A 252 -35.54 -0.58 9.64
CA PHE A 252 -34.53 0.24 9.04
C PHE A 252 -34.99 1.71 9.05
N ASN A 253 -34.58 2.45 10.07
CA ASN A 253 -34.75 3.90 10.13
C ASN A 253 -33.42 4.56 9.82
N MET A 254 -33.45 5.49 8.87
CA MET A 254 -32.26 6.24 8.51
C MET A 254 -31.96 7.27 9.61
N VAL A 255 -30.87 7.04 10.35
CA VAL A 255 -30.40 7.94 11.42
C VAL A 255 -30.14 9.33 10.85
N ASP A 256 -30.46 10.39 11.61
CA ASP A 256 -30.11 11.75 11.18
C ASP A 256 -28.59 11.90 11.05
N GLY A 257 -28.16 12.44 9.92
CA GLY A 257 -26.74 12.64 9.64
C GLY A 257 -26.06 13.75 10.46
N GLY A 258 -26.79 14.42 11.37
CA GLY A 258 -26.27 15.53 12.17
C GLY A 258 -25.05 15.15 13.03
N PHE A 259 -24.99 13.92 13.55
CA PHE A 259 -23.85 13.41 14.33
C PHE A 259 -22.54 13.27 13.51
N LEU A 260 -22.64 13.29 12.17
CA LEU A 260 -21.49 13.23 11.26
C LEU A 260 -20.91 14.61 10.92
N SER A 261 -21.52 15.68 11.45
CA SER A 261 -21.12 17.06 11.16
C SER A 261 -19.66 17.37 11.53
N ASP A 262 -19.11 16.67 12.51
CA ASP A 262 -17.72 16.86 12.95
C ASP A 262 -16.70 16.03 12.19
N ARG A 263 -17.13 15.13 11.31
CA ARG A 263 -16.21 14.29 10.54
C ARG A 263 -15.57 15.04 9.37
N HIS A 264 -14.26 14.89 9.22
CA HIS A 264 -13.47 15.53 8.19
C HIS A 264 -13.76 15.04 6.76
N ASP A 265 -14.21 13.79 6.60
CA ASP A 265 -14.48 13.15 5.31
C ASP A 265 -15.83 13.56 4.69
N THR A 266 -16.77 14.02 5.51
CA THR A 266 -18.12 14.45 5.10
C THR A 266 -18.20 15.93 4.69
N LYS A 267 -17.14 16.70 4.92
CA LYS A 267 -17.09 18.16 4.68
C LYS A 267 -16.50 18.49 3.32
N ASN A 268 -17.02 19.52 2.67
CA ASN A 268 -16.39 20.11 1.48
C ASN A 268 -15.16 20.96 1.84
N LYS A 269 -14.40 21.45 0.85
CA LYS A 269 -13.17 22.23 1.08
C LYS A 269 -13.42 23.50 1.90
N ASN A 270 -14.52 24.22 1.64
CA ASN A 270 -14.86 25.45 2.35
C ASN A 270 -15.29 25.14 3.80
N GLU A 271 -16.12 24.12 3.98
CA GLU A 271 -16.51 23.63 5.30
C GLU A 271 -15.32 23.14 6.11
N LEU A 272 -14.35 22.47 5.47
CA LEU A 272 -13.09 22.07 6.11
C LEU A 272 -12.28 23.29 6.57
N SER A 273 -12.21 24.35 5.76
CA SER A 273 -11.52 25.59 6.14
C SER A 273 -12.18 26.25 7.36
N HIS A 274 -13.50 26.42 7.34
CA HIS A 274 -14.24 26.98 8.49
C HIS A 274 -14.11 26.08 9.74
N SER A 275 -14.14 24.76 9.56
CA SER A 275 -13.96 23.85 10.69
C SER A 275 -12.55 23.91 11.25
N LEU A 276 -11.53 24.08 10.41
CA LEU A 276 -10.14 24.27 10.86
C LEU A 276 -10.00 25.56 11.67
N ASP A 277 -10.58 26.65 11.22
CA ASP A 277 -10.55 27.91 11.97
C ASP A 277 -11.23 27.77 13.33
N SER A 278 -12.39 27.11 13.38
CA SER A 278 -13.12 26.83 14.63
C SER A 278 -12.31 25.90 15.56
N LEU A 279 -11.74 24.80 15.02
CA LEU A 279 -10.94 23.84 15.79
C LEU A 279 -9.66 24.49 16.33
N ASN A 280 -8.97 25.31 15.56
CA ASN A 280 -7.79 26.06 16.00
C ASN A 280 -8.14 27.05 17.11
N THR A 281 -9.22 27.83 16.93
CA THR A 281 -9.69 28.76 17.97
C THR A 281 -10.04 28.03 19.27
N ARG A 282 -10.72 26.88 19.16
CA ARG A 282 -11.03 26.04 20.33
C ARG A 282 -9.79 25.48 20.98
N ALA A 283 -8.83 24.96 20.21
CA ALA A 283 -7.55 24.44 20.71
C ALA A 283 -6.77 25.55 21.44
N ASP A 284 -6.70 26.75 20.86
CA ASP A 284 -6.05 27.91 21.49
C ASP A 284 -6.74 28.36 22.80
N SER A 285 -8.08 28.28 22.84
CA SER A 285 -8.84 28.66 24.05
C SER A 285 -8.59 27.62 25.17
N VAL A 286 -8.61 26.31 24.83
CA VAL A 286 -8.31 25.22 25.76
C VAL A 286 -6.85 25.32 26.22
N GLY A 287 -5.91 25.53 25.30
CA GLY A 287 -4.50 25.72 25.62
C GLY A 287 -4.25 26.88 26.60
N ARG A 288 -4.92 28.03 26.38
CA ARG A 288 -4.85 29.16 27.34
C ARG A 288 -5.48 28.83 28.69
N ALA A 289 -6.60 28.10 28.70
CA ALA A 289 -7.24 27.68 29.95
C ALA A 289 -6.30 26.73 30.75
N VAL A 290 -5.72 25.73 30.08
CA VAL A 290 -4.74 24.82 30.67
C VAL A 290 -3.51 25.57 31.17
N PHE A 291 -2.97 26.51 30.38
CA PHE A 291 -1.82 27.33 30.81
C PHE A 291 -2.13 28.14 32.05
N ASN A 292 -3.28 28.80 32.11
CA ASN A 292 -3.70 29.59 33.26
C ASN A 292 -3.92 28.73 34.50
N GLU A 293 -4.48 27.54 34.33
CA GLU A 293 -4.66 26.59 35.43
C GLU A 293 -3.31 26.09 35.97
N VAL A 294 -2.38 25.72 35.08
CA VAL A 294 -1.01 25.35 35.46
C VAL A 294 -0.32 26.50 36.20
N LYS A 295 -0.46 27.71 35.70
CA LYS A 295 0.08 28.89 36.38
C LYS A 295 -0.47 29.02 37.79
N ARG A 296 -1.76 28.83 38.01
CA ARG A 296 -2.40 28.88 39.34
C ARG A 296 -1.98 27.73 40.24
N THR A 297 -1.78 26.54 39.73
CA THR A 297 -1.42 25.35 40.52
C THR A 297 0.07 25.30 40.84
N THR A 298 0.93 25.77 39.93
CA THR A 298 2.40 25.79 40.12
C THR A 298 2.87 27.01 40.85
N TYR A 299 2.33 28.18 40.49
CA TYR A 299 2.62 29.46 41.15
C TYR A 299 1.43 29.83 42.03
N ARG A 300 1.56 29.64 43.33
CA ARG A 300 0.53 30.10 44.29
C ARG A 300 0.44 31.62 44.18
N GLU A 301 -0.57 32.15 43.50
CA GLU A 301 -0.89 33.58 43.61
C GLU A 301 -1.26 33.87 45.05
N ILE A 302 -0.33 34.48 45.79
CA ILE A 302 -0.61 35.01 47.09
C ILE A 302 -1.43 36.29 46.82
N THR A 303 -2.73 36.22 47.12
CA THR A 303 -3.53 37.42 47.19
C THR A 303 -2.98 38.28 48.29
N LEU A 304 -2.23 39.31 47.93
CA LEU A 304 -1.69 40.28 48.89
C LEU A 304 -2.85 40.93 49.63
N THR A 305 -2.82 40.79 50.96
CA THR A 305 -3.79 41.58 51.76
C THR A 305 -3.49 43.08 51.58
N PRO A 306 -4.45 43.98 51.79
CA PRO A 306 -4.18 45.44 51.73
C PRO A 306 -3.01 45.87 52.60
N ARG A 307 -2.74 45.13 53.69
CA ARG A 307 -1.63 45.36 54.58
C ARG A 307 -0.28 44.97 53.95
N ASP A 308 -0.23 43.80 53.26
CA ASP A 308 0.96 43.32 52.57
C ASP A 308 1.30 44.23 51.37
N SER A 309 0.30 44.67 50.65
CA SER A 309 0.42 45.60 49.53
C SER A 309 0.99 46.97 50.02
N SER A 310 0.55 47.43 51.18
CA SER A 310 1.06 48.69 51.75
C SER A 310 2.50 48.53 52.32
N GLN A 311 2.88 47.35 52.78
CA GLN A 311 4.25 47.09 53.26
C GLN A 311 5.19 46.93 52.05
N MET A 312 4.79 46.27 50.97
CA MET A 312 5.58 46.20 49.74
C MET A 312 5.79 47.58 49.11
N SER A 313 4.79 48.45 49.13
CA SER A 313 4.92 49.83 48.64
C SER A 313 5.90 50.67 49.46
N LYS A 314 6.19 50.26 50.71
CA LYS A 314 7.19 50.89 51.60
C LYS A 314 8.60 50.32 51.44
N GLY A 315 8.84 49.46 50.41
CA GLY A 315 10.18 48.93 50.11
C GLY A 315 10.65 47.83 51.06
N VAL A 316 9.77 47.23 51.88
CA VAL A 316 10.12 46.10 52.73
C VAL A 316 10.28 44.88 51.84
N ILE A 317 11.51 44.47 51.52
CA ILE A 317 11.83 43.25 50.79
C ILE A 317 11.53 42.08 51.73
N PRO A 318 10.61 41.15 51.39
CA PRO A 318 10.38 39.97 52.21
C PRO A 318 11.70 39.17 52.33
N SER A 319 12.05 38.74 53.55
CA SER A 319 13.21 37.89 53.76
C SER A 319 13.08 36.62 52.89
N ILE A 320 14.11 36.30 52.12
CA ILE A 320 14.16 35.08 51.35
C ILE A 320 14.10 33.92 52.33
N ILE A 321 12.99 33.20 52.35
CA ILE A 321 12.83 32.00 53.17
C ILE A 321 13.72 30.90 52.57
N ASN A 322 14.75 30.51 53.35
CA ASN A 322 15.55 29.36 52.95
C ASN A 322 14.78 28.06 53.29
N VAL A 323 14.22 27.44 52.27
CA VAL A 323 13.39 26.22 52.39
C VAL A 323 14.19 25.07 53.00
N ASP A 324 15.49 24.96 52.67
CA ASP A 324 16.37 23.90 53.20
C ASP A 324 16.58 24.04 54.71
N SER A 325 16.73 25.25 55.20
CA SER A 325 16.89 25.49 56.66
C SER A 325 15.60 25.20 57.43
N LEU A 326 14.44 25.51 56.84
CA LEU A 326 13.14 25.14 57.39
C LEU A 326 12.91 23.63 57.42
N PHE A 327 13.21 22.97 56.32
CA PHE A 327 13.08 21.51 56.22
C PHE A 327 14.03 20.80 57.21
N ASN A 328 15.25 21.29 57.39
CA ASN A 328 16.20 20.73 58.33
C ASN A 328 15.79 20.91 59.79
N ALA A 329 15.02 21.96 60.12
CA ALA A 329 14.48 22.21 61.43
C ALA A 329 13.31 21.29 61.82
N TYR A 330 12.67 20.61 60.88
CA TYR A 330 11.57 19.68 61.15
C TYR A 330 12.03 18.39 61.83
N THR A 331 11.17 17.84 62.67
CA THR A 331 11.35 16.48 63.26
C THR A 331 11.24 15.41 62.15
N LEU A 332 11.73 14.23 62.41
CA LEU A 332 11.72 13.12 61.44
C LEU A 332 10.29 12.81 60.94
N ALA A 333 9.30 12.82 61.85
CA ALA A 333 7.90 12.55 61.52
C ALA A 333 7.30 13.68 60.65
N GLU A 334 7.65 14.92 60.88
CA GLU A 334 7.19 16.06 60.06
C GLU A 334 7.86 16.05 58.69
N LYS A 335 9.15 15.67 58.60
CA LYS A 335 9.83 15.47 57.29
C LYS A 335 9.18 14.38 56.48
N GLU A 336 8.87 13.24 57.09
CA GLU A 336 8.17 12.13 56.40
C GLU A 336 6.79 12.56 55.91
N LYS A 337 6.01 13.24 56.74
CA LYS A 337 4.69 13.76 56.37
C LYS A 337 4.78 14.79 55.25
N ALA A 338 5.73 15.69 55.28
CA ALA A 338 5.92 16.70 54.22
C ALA A 338 6.35 16.04 52.91
N LEU A 339 7.27 15.08 52.94
CA LEU A 339 7.70 14.35 51.75
C LEU A 339 6.55 13.52 51.15
N LYS A 340 5.78 12.83 51.99
CA LYS A 340 4.62 12.06 51.53
C LYS A 340 3.55 12.97 50.90
N ALA A 341 3.20 14.08 51.55
CA ALA A 341 2.25 15.05 51.00
C ALA A 341 2.74 15.64 49.67
N THR A 342 4.04 15.92 49.55
CA THR A 342 4.64 16.42 48.32
C THR A 342 4.60 15.37 47.21
N SER A 343 4.96 14.10 47.54
CA SER A 343 4.91 12.99 46.62
C SER A 343 3.49 12.75 46.08
N ASP A 344 2.49 12.76 46.96
CA ASP A 344 1.09 12.57 46.59
C ASP A 344 0.58 13.73 45.70
N LYS A 345 0.97 14.97 46.02
CA LYS A 345 0.66 16.14 45.19
C LYS A 345 1.30 16.05 43.80
N ILE A 346 2.55 15.65 43.72
CA ILE A 346 3.26 15.46 42.44
C ILE A 346 2.57 14.36 41.61
N LYS A 347 2.19 13.23 42.23
CA LYS A 347 1.46 12.16 41.53
C LYS A 347 0.14 12.70 40.95
N THR A 348 -0.65 13.37 41.76
CA THR A 348 -1.93 13.96 41.30
C THR A 348 -1.70 14.94 40.11
N MET A 349 -0.70 15.81 40.23
CA MET A 349 -0.33 16.73 39.15
C MET A 349 0.10 15.98 37.87
N MET A 350 0.87 14.89 38.02
CA MET A 350 1.29 14.08 36.86
C MET A 350 0.10 13.41 36.19
N ASP A 351 -0.85 12.90 36.94
CA ASP A 351 -2.06 12.26 36.38
C ASP A 351 -2.98 13.31 35.69
N ASP A 352 -3.16 14.46 36.27
CA ASP A 352 -3.86 15.59 35.63
C ASP A 352 -3.18 16.00 34.32
N TRP A 353 -1.84 16.08 34.31
CA TRP A 353 -1.07 16.38 33.11
C TRP A 353 -1.23 15.33 32.02
N LYS A 354 -1.27 14.04 32.38
CA LYS A 354 -1.51 12.97 31.42
C LYS A 354 -2.88 13.10 30.76
N ILE A 355 -3.93 13.38 31.56
CA ILE A 355 -5.29 13.55 31.05
C ILE A 355 -5.37 14.78 30.12
N LYS A 356 -4.82 15.91 30.52
CA LYS A 356 -4.78 17.15 29.71
C LYS A 356 -3.99 16.95 28.43
N ASN A 357 -2.85 16.29 28.49
CA ASN A 357 -2.04 15.96 27.31
C ASN A 357 -2.79 15.04 26.34
N MET A 358 -3.54 14.07 26.86
CA MET A 358 -4.37 13.18 26.03
C MET A 358 -5.46 13.98 25.32
N GLN A 359 -6.18 14.86 26.01
CA GLN A 359 -7.22 15.72 25.42
C GLN A 359 -6.66 16.66 24.35
N MET A 360 -5.50 17.29 24.61
CA MET A 360 -4.84 18.16 23.62
C MET A 360 -4.34 17.36 22.41
N SER A 361 -3.76 16.17 22.66
CA SER A 361 -3.31 15.27 21.57
C SER A 361 -4.47 14.84 20.65
N ASP A 362 -5.64 14.57 21.19
CA ASP A 362 -6.81 14.20 20.38
C ASP A 362 -7.38 15.39 19.60
N ALA A 363 -7.38 16.59 20.19
CA ALA A 363 -7.71 17.83 19.47
C ALA A 363 -6.75 18.07 18.30
N ASP A 364 -5.43 17.92 18.54
CA ASP A 364 -4.41 18.06 17.50
C ASP A 364 -4.55 17.00 16.40
N LYS A 365 -4.84 15.75 16.75
CA LYS A 365 -5.09 14.70 15.76
C LYS A 365 -6.29 15.03 14.88
N ASN A 366 -7.35 15.59 15.47
CA ASN A 366 -8.54 16.02 14.72
C ASN A 366 -8.21 17.15 13.76
N ILE A 367 -7.46 18.16 14.20
CA ILE A 367 -6.97 19.27 13.35
C ILE A 367 -6.14 18.69 12.19
N ARG A 368 -5.17 17.81 12.47
CA ARG A 368 -4.33 17.19 11.44
C ARG A 368 -5.13 16.36 10.44
N ARG A 369 -6.19 15.67 10.88
CA ARG A 369 -7.10 14.94 9.97
C ARG A 369 -7.83 15.89 9.01
N HIS A 370 -8.34 17.02 9.51
CA HIS A 370 -9.00 18.03 8.67
C HIS A 370 -8.02 18.66 7.68
N GLN A 371 -6.82 19.05 8.12
CA GLN A 371 -5.76 19.59 7.26
C GLN A 371 -5.35 18.59 6.18
N SER A 372 -5.07 17.33 6.55
CA SER A 372 -4.69 16.32 5.58
C SER A 372 -5.78 16.09 4.53
N THR A 373 -7.05 16.04 4.92
CA THR A 373 -8.17 15.86 3.99
C THR A 373 -8.31 17.06 3.04
N TRP A 374 -8.09 18.28 3.53
CA TRP A 374 -8.10 19.48 2.69
C TRP A 374 -7.06 19.41 1.58
N HIS A 375 -5.81 18.99 1.89
CA HIS A 375 -4.75 18.82 0.91
C HIS A 375 -5.00 17.62 -0.02
N GLN A 376 -5.50 16.49 0.51
CA GLN A 376 -5.78 15.28 -0.27
C GLN A 376 -6.78 15.53 -1.41
N ARG A 377 -7.74 16.43 -1.25
CA ARG A 377 -8.68 16.79 -2.34
C ARG A 377 -7.97 17.37 -3.56
N ILE A 378 -6.83 18.03 -3.36
CA ILE A 378 -6.03 18.60 -4.44
C ILE A 378 -5.08 17.53 -5.01
N THR A 379 -4.34 16.85 -4.14
CA THR A 379 -3.31 15.88 -4.56
C THR A 379 -3.90 14.70 -5.31
N LEU A 380 -5.06 14.17 -4.88
CA LEU A 380 -5.74 13.07 -5.55
C LEU A 380 -6.30 13.49 -6.93
N SER A 381 -6.77 14.73 -7.08
CA SER A 381 -7.18 15.24 -8.41
C SER A 381 -5.97 15.42 -9.33
N LEU A 382 -4.85 15.93 -8.80
CA LEU A 382 -3.61 16.13 -9.56
C LEU A 382 -2.97 14.79 -9.97
N SER A 383 -3.18 13.72 -9.19
CA SER A 383 -2.67 12.39 -9.52
C SER A 383 -3.19 11.87 -10.87
N CYS A 384 -4.40 12.26 -11.28
CA CYS A 384 -4.93 11.94 -12.62
C CYS A 384 -4.00 12.40 -13.74
N LEU A 385 -3.48 13.62 -13.62
CA LEU A 385 -2.56 14.18 -14.60
C LEU A 385 -1.17 13.53 -14.53
N ILE A 386 -0.67 13.28 -13.32
CA ILE A 386 0.63 12.65 -13.10
C ILE A 386 0.64 11.24 -13.67
N PHE A 387 -0.39 10.45 -13.41
CA PHE A 387 -0.50 9.10 -13.94
C PHE A 387 -0.60 9.06 -15.46
N PHE A 388 -1.24 10.06 -16.06
CA PHE A 388 -1.23 10.19 -17.52
C PHE A 388 0.19 10.43 -18.05
N PHE A 389 0.96 11.33 -17.43
CA PHE A 389 2.35 11.61 -17.82
C PHE A 389 3.32 10.45 -17.56
N ILE A 390 2.96 9.51 -16.70
CA ILE A 390 3.70 8.25 -16.54
C ILE A 390 3.23 7.22 -17.58
N GLY A 391 1.90 7.05 -17.72
CA GLY A 391 1.30 5.99 -18.52
C GLY A 391 1.52 6.16 -20.03
N ALA A 392 1.35 7.37 -20.57
CA ALA A 392 1.47 7.60 -22.00
C ALA A 392 2.89 7.34 -22.54
N PRO A 393 3.98 7.89 -21.93
CA PRO A 393 5.33 7.57 -22.36
C PRO A 393 5.70 6.10 -22.16
N LEU A 394 5.30 5.52 -21.03
CA LEU A 394 5.62 4.13 -20.72
C LEU A 394 4.89 3.17 -21.67
N GLY A 395 3.62 3.45 -22.02
CA GLY A 395 2.88 2.72 -23.04
C GLY A 395 3.51 2.82 -24.42
N ALA A 396 4.04 3.98 -24.79
CA ALA A 396 4.75 4.19 -26.05
C ALA A 396 6.06 3.37 -26.16
N ILE A 397 6.67 3.02 -25.03
CA ILE A 397 7.90 2.22 -24.92
C ILE A 397 7.58 0.73 -25.02
N ILE A 398 6.48 0.28 -24.44
CA ILE A 398 6.08 -1.14 -24.37
C ILE A 398 5.45 -1.53 -25.72
N ARG A 399 6.28 -1.95 -26.68
CA ARG A 399 5.85 -2.30 -28.03
C ARG A 399 5.33 -3.74 -28.19
N LYS A 400 5.58 -4.63 -27.22
CA LYS A 400 5.24 -6.06 -27.28
C LYS A 400 4.71 -6.52 -25.93
N GLY A 401 3.61 -7.25 -25.92
CA GLY A 401 3.11 -7.87 -24.68
C GLY A 401 1.59 -7.98 -24.55
N GLY A 402 0.81 -7.65 -25.56
CA GLY A 402 -0.66 -7.71 -25.52
C GLY A 402 -1.25 -6.85 -24.37
N LEU A 403 -2.47 -7.14 -23.96
CA LEU A 403 -3.17 -6.39 -22.90
C LEU A 403 -2.65 -6.68 -21.48
N GLY A 404 -1.97 -7.82 -21.26
CA GLY A 404 -1.57 -8.25 -19.92
C GLY A 404 -0.45 -7.41 -19.30
N LEU A 405 0.58 -7.08 -20.06
CA LEU A 405 1.72 -6.31 -19.56
C LEU A 405 1.35 -4.90 -19.08
N PRO A 406 0.55 -4.11 -19.80
CA PRO A 406 0.04 -2.82 -19.32
C PRO A 406 -0.72 -2.91 -18.00
N VAL A 407 -1.54 -3.96 -17.81
CA VAL A 407 -2.29 -4.17 -16.57
C VAL A 407 -1.34 -4.39 -15.40
N VAL A 408 -0.38 -5.31 -15.52
CA VAL A 408 0.58 -5.61 -14.45
C VAL A 408 1.39 -4.36 -14.06
N ILE A 409 1.89 -3.62 -15.04
CA ILE A 409 2.67 -2.41 -14.81
C ILE A 409 1.83 -1.33 -14.13
N SER A 410 0.58 -1.13 -14.58
CA SER A 410 -0.31 -0.13 -13.97
C SER A 410 -0.61 -0.46 -12.51
N VAL A 411 -0.85 -1.74 -12.19
CA VAL A 411 -1.08 -2.17 -10.81
C VAL A 411 0.16 -1.94 -9.94
N ILE A 412 1.36 -2.28 -10.42
CA ILE A 412 2.62 -2.05 -9.68
C ILE A 412 2.81 -0.55 -9.38
N ILE A 413 2.66 0.31 -10.38
CA ILE A 413 2.81 1.77 -10.21
C ILE A 413 1.76 2.32 -9.24
N PHE A 414 0.52 1.85 -9.35
CA PHE A 414 -0.56 2.27 -8.47
C PHE A 414 -0.34 1.80 -7.01
N VAL A 415 0.12 0.56 -6.81
CA VAL A 415 0.44 0.04 -5.47
C VAL A 415 1.57 0.84 -4.84
N LEU A 416 2.63 1.18 -5.59
CA LEU A 416 3.71 2.04 -5.11
C LEU A 416 3.19 3.44 -4.72
N TYR A 417 2.34 4.05 -5.56
CA TYR A 417 1.68 5.30 -5.23
C TYR A 417 0.89 5.19 -3.93
N TYR A 418 0.04 4.16 -3.82
CA TYR A 418 -0.83 3.96 -2.68
C TYR A 418 -0.06 3.75 -1.36
N ILE A 419 1.05 3.01 -1.41
CA ILE A 419 1.93 2.80 -0.26
C ILE A 419 2.55 4.14 0.18
N ILE A 420 3.06 4.92 -0.76
CA ILE A 420 3.66 6.23 -0.46
C ILE A 420 2.58 7.18 0.09
N ASP A 421 1.45 7.32 -0.58
CA ASP A 421 0.37 8.25 -0.20
C ASP A 421 -0.24 7.89 1.16
N SER A 422 -0.64 6.63 1.35
CA SER A 422 -1.24 6.15 2.59
C SER A 422 -0.25 6.16 3.75
N GLY A 423 1.00 5.73 3.51
CA GLY A 423 2.06 5.69 4.52
C GLY A 423 2.45 7.08 4.99
N SER A 424 2.78 7.99 4.06
CA SER A 424 3.18 9.35 4.40
C SER A 424 2.06 10.16 5.05
N THR A 425 0.81 10.00 4.60
CA THR A 425 -0.35 10.64 5.22
C THR A 425 -0.60 10.13 6.64
N ARG A 426 -0.39 8.83 6.90
CA ARG A 426 -0.53 8.25 8.23
C ARG A 426 0.51 8.82 9.20
N VAL A 427 1.78 8.89 8.78
CA VAL A 427 2.88 9.48 9.57
C VAL A 427 2.64 10.98 9.82
N ALA A 428 2.11 11.71 8.86
CA ALA A 428 1.74 13.11 9.05
C ALA A 428 0.57 13.29 10.04
N ARG A 429 -0.44 12.42 9.99
CA ARG A 429 -1.58 12.45 10.92
C ARG A 429 -1.19 12.06 12.35
N SER A 430 -0.18 11.20 12.54
CA SER A 430 0.36 10.92 13.89
C SER A 430 1.10 12.11 14.50
N GLY A 431 1.57 13.05 13.69
CA GLY A 431 2.29 14.24 14.12
C GLY A 431 3.80 14.14 14.01
N GLU A 432 4.33 13.03 13.48
CA GLU A 432 5.76 12.82 13.31
C GLU A 432 6.34 13.57 12.10
N MET A 433 5.47 13.98 11.17
CA MET A 433 5.86 14.71 9.97
C MET A 433 4.90 15.86 9.69
N ASN A 434 5.40 16.92 9.02
CA ASN A 434 4.58 18.04 8.60
C ASN A 434 3.44 17.55 7.67
N ILE A 435 2.21 18.01 7.92
CA ILE A 435 0.99 17.61 7.19
C ILE A 435 1.12 17.88 5.69
N ILE A 436 1.66 19.04 5.32
CA ILE A 436 1.82 19.42 3.90
C ILE A 436 2.79 18.44 3.22
N LEU A 437 3.97 18.23 3.81
CA LEU A 437 4.95 17.31 3.24
C LEU A 437 4.38 15.88 3.13
N GLY A 438 3.70 15.38 4.18
CA GLY A 438 3.16 14.04 4.18
C GLY A 438 2.05 13.82 3.15
N THR A 439 1.15 14.78 2.97
CA THR A 439 0.06 14.67 2.00
C THR A 439 0.48 14.93 0.55
N TRP A 440 1.57 15.67 0.32
CA TRP A 440 2.12 15.95 -1.01
C TRP A 440 3.24 15.00 -1.41
N MET A 441 3.67 14.09 -0.53
CA MET A 441 4.82 13.20 -0.77
C MET A 441 4.65 12.33 -2.02
N SER A 442 3.47 11.74 -2.23
CA SER A 442 3.15 10.96 -3.42
C SER A 442 3.27 11.79 -4.70
N THR A 443 2.79 13.02 -4.68
CA THR A 443 2.89 13.97 -5.79
C THR A 443 4.35 14.38 -6.05
N LEU A 444 5.11 14.71 -5.00
CA LEU A 444 6.50 15.13 -5.08
C LEU A 444 7.42 14.02 -5.65
N VAL A 445 7.12 12.76 -5.36
CA VAL A 445 7.89 11.61 -5.87
C VAL A 445 7.49 11.29 -7.31
N LEU A 446 6.20 11.21 -7.61
CA LEU A 446 5.72 10.73 -8.91
C LEU A 446 5.73 11.80 -10.01
N ALA A 447 5.55 13.08 -9.69
CA ALA A 447 5.59 14.13 -10.71
C ALA A 447 6.94 14.25 -11.42
N PRO A 448 8.11 14.24 -10.73
CA PRO A 448 9.41 14.20 -11.37
C PRO A 448 9.61 12.93 -12.24
N ILE A 449 9.11 11.78 -11.78
CA ILE A 449 9.19 10.52 -12.54
C ILE A 449 8.40 10.64 -13.84
N GLY A 450 7.17 11.17 -13.78
CA GLY A 450 6.34 11.40 -14.97
C GLY A 450 6.97 12.41 -15.94
N ALA A 451 7.54 13.48 -15.42
CA ALA A 451 8.27 14.47 -16.23
C ALA A 451 9.51 13.85 -16.91
N PHE A 452 10.27 13.05 -16.17
CA PHE A 452 11.44 12.33 -16.69
C PHE A 452 11.05 11.36 -17.82
N PHE A 453 10.02 10.53 -17.63
CA PHE A 453 9.56 9.61 -18.67
C PHE A 453 9.08 10.36 -19.90
N THR A 454 8.31 11.43 -19.73
CA THR A 454 7.84 12.25 -20.84
C THR A 454 8.99 12.90 -21.62
N TYR A 455 9.97 13.47 -20.90
CA TYR A 455 11.14 14.08 -21.51
C TYR A 455 11.97 13.07 -22.31
N LYS A 456 12.26 11.92 -21.72
CA LYS A 456 13.07 10.87 -22.36
C LYS A 456 12.36 10.23 -23.55
N SER A 457 11.05 9.96 -23.43
CA SER A 457 10.25 9.37 -24.51
C SER A 457 10.09 10.31 -25.72
N ASN A 458 10.15 11.64 -25.48
CA ASN A 458 10.11 12.64 -26.55
C ASN A 458 11.44 12.73 -27.33
N LYS A 459 12.58 12.39 -26.70
CA LYS A 459 13.91 12.40 -27.30
C LYS A 459 14.31 11.05 -27.95
N ASP A 460 13.40 10.09 -28.05
CA ASP A 460 13.65 8.73 -28.58
C ASP A 460 14.94 8.08 -28.03
N SER A 461 15.20 8.31 -26.76
CA SER A 461 16.41 7.86 -26.08
C SER A 461 16.49 6.33 -26.04
N VAL A 462 17.65 5.77 -26.44
CA VAL A 462 18.00 4.33 -26.38
C VAL A 462 17.81 3.71 -24.98
N VAL A 463 17.76 4.54 -23.94
CA VAL A 463 17.55 4.12 -22.53
C VAL A 463 16.25 3.33 -22.33
N PHE A 464 15.29 3.45 -23.25
CA PHE A 464 14.01 2.74 -23.17
C PHE A 464 13.90 1.54 -24.11
N ASN A 465 15.02 1.06 -24.67
CA ASN A 465 15.01 -0.21 -25.38
C ASN A 465 14.81 -1.34 -24.36
N LEU A 466 13.62 -1.94 -24.36
CA LEU A 466 13.27 -3.05 -23.45
C LEU A 466 14.27 -4.20 -23.59
N GLU A 467 14.91 -4.32 -24.75
CA GLU A 467 15.98 -5.29 -24.99
C GLU A 467 17.20 -5.08 -24.09
N VAL A 468 17.55 -3.84 -23.76
CA VAL A 468 18.67 -3.55 -22.84
C VAL A 468 18.35 -4.08 -21.44
N TYR A 469 17.13 -3.85 -20.96
CA TYR A 469 16.70 -4.34 -19.65
C TYR A 469 16.48 -5.85 -19.65
N THR A 470 15.83 -6.41 -20.67
CA THR A 470 15.68 -7.86 -20.79
C THR A 470 17.03 -8.55 -20.94
N ASN A 471 17.98 -7.96 -21.67
CA ASN A 471 19.33 -8.48 -21.78
C ASN A 471 20.09 -8.34 -20.45
N PHE A 472 19.90 -7.24 -19.70
CA PHE A 472 20.43 -7.11 -18.36
C PHE A 472 19.85 -8.18 -17.40
N PHE A 473 18.53 -8.38 -17.39
CA PHE A 473 17.91 -9.43 -16.58
C PHE A 473 18.28 -10.83 -17.07
N ARG A 474 18.34 -11.06 -18.37
CA ARG A 474 18.86 -12.34 -18.93
C ARG A 474 20.32 -12.57 -18.53
N TRP A 475 21.15 -11.53 -18.60
CA TRP A 475 22.51 -11.58 -18.11
C TRP A 475 22.57 -11.87 -16.60
N LEU A 476 21.74 -11.20 -15.80
CA LEU A 476 21.67 -11.41 -14.34
C LEU A 476 21.20 -12.83 -14.00
N LEU A 477 20.16 -13.33 -14.68
CA LEU A 477 19.58 -14.66 -14.47
C LEU A 477 20.29 -15.77 -15.26
N GLY A 478 21.25 -15.41 -16.13
CA GLY A 478 21.97 -16.36 -16.96
C GLY A 478 21.14 -17.05 -18.02
N MET A 479 20.06 -16.42 -18.49
CA MET A 479 19.25 -16.93 -19.60
C MET A 479 19.96 -16.64 -20.93
N ARG A 480 19.88 -17.57 -21.88
CA ARG A 480 20.53 -17.44 -23.19
C ARG A 480 19.51 -17.27 -24.31
N PRO A 481 19.84 -16.49 -25.36
CA PRO A 481 19.12 -16.55 -26.61
C PRO A 481 19.41 -17.90 -27.30
N SER A 482 18.44 -18.45 -28.03
CA SER A 482 18.66 -19.59 -28.90
C SER A 482 19.32 -19.13 -30.20
N ARG A 483 20.28 -19.92 -30.73
CA ARG A 483 20.90 -19.65 -32.02
C ARG A 483 19.95 -20.10 -33.14
N HIS A 484 19.68 -19.22 -34.10
CA HIS A 484 18.95 -19.53 -35.32
C HIS A 484 19.77 -19.08 -36.51
N ILE A 485 20.41 -20.04 -37.19
CA ILE A 485 21.12 -19.80 -38.45
C ILE A 485 20.15 -20.08 -39.58
N ILE A 486 19.89 -19.04 -40.36
CA ILE A 486 19.02 -19.11 -41.54
C ILE A 486 19.91 -19.34 -42.75
N LYS A 487 19.49 -20.25 -43.65
CA LYS A 487 20.21 -20.52 -44.92
C LYS A 487 20.32 -19.19 -45.70
N LYS A 488 21.54 -18.83 -46.10
CA LYS A 488 21.79 -17.64 -46.91
C LYS A 488 21.19 -17.86 -48.32
N GLU A 489 20.52 -16.86 -48.83
CA GLU A 489 19.90 -16.92 -50.17
C GLU A 489 20.95 -16.91 -51.30
N VAL A 490 22.12 -16.31 -51.03
CA VAL A 490 23.24 -16.25 -51.98
C VAL A 490 24.50 -16.76 -51.29
N ILE A 491 25.15 -17.75 -51.86
CA ILE A 491 26.43 -18.30 -51.42
C ILE A 491 27.52 -17.54 -52.21
N ILE A 492 28.35 -16.78 -51.49
CA ILE A 492 29.40 -15.96 -52.09
C ILE A 492 30.67 -16.76 -52.35
N LYS A 493 30.98 -17.71 -51.47
CA LYS A 493 32.18 -18.55 -51.54
C LYS A 493 31.88 -19.90 -50.90
N ASP A 494 32.25 -20.99 -51.57
CA ASP A 494 32.16 -22.34 -51.00
C ASP A 494 33.17 -22.49 -49.84
N PRO A 495 32.84 -23.17 -48.73
CA PRO A 495 33.74 -23.32 -47.58
C PRO A 495 34.93 -24.23 -47.94
N ASP A 496 36.10 -23.91 -47.37
CA ASP A 496 37.25 -24.81 -47.45
C ASP A 496 37.16 -25.89 -46.36
N TYR A 497 36.61 -27.04 -46.74
CA TYR A 497 36.37 -28.15 -45.80
C TYR A 497 37.63 -28.73 -45.20
N THR A 498 38.81 -28.62 -45.88
CA THR A 498 40.10 -29.15 -45.35
C THR A 498 40.56 -28.27 -44.20
N ARG A 499 40.59 -26.98 -44.42
CA ARG A 499 40.95 -25.98 -43.40
C ARG A 499 40.00 -26.00 -42.22
N VAL A 500 38.68 -26.02 -42.49
CA VAL A 500 37.66 -26.07 -41.45
C VAL A 500 37.79 -27.36 -40.62
N SER A 501 38.12 -28.50 -41.21
CA SER A 501 38.34 -29.74 -40.47
C SER A 501 39.52 -29.64 -39.50
N GLU A 502 40.60 -28.98 -39.91
CA GLU A 502 41.76 -28.70 -39.03
C GLU A 502 41.38 -27.75 -37.88
N GLU A 503 40.68 -26.63 -38.18
CA GLU A 503 40.20 -25.70 -37.16
C GLU A 503 39.24 -26.37 -36.15
N LEU A 504 38.32 -27.23 -36.58
CA LEU A 504 37.45 -28.03 -35.73
C LEU A 504 38.23 -28.98 -34.80
N SER A 505 39.36 -29.55 -35.31
CA SER A 505 40.19 -30.42 -34.47
C SER A 505 40.95 -29.65 -33.41
N VAL A 506 41.50 -28.50 -33.75
CA VAL A 506 42.17 -27.56 -32.82
C VAL A 506 41.23 -27.07 -31.75
N MET A 507 40.01 -26.65 -32.15
CA MET A 507 38.97 -26.21 -31.21
C MET A 507 38.55 -27.29 -30.26
N SER A 508 38.38 -28.54 -30.74
CA SER A 508 38.05 -29.70 -29.90
C SER A 508 39.15 -30.02 -28.89
N ALA A 509 40.42 -29.94 -29.30
CA ALA A 509 41.58 -30.14 -28.43
C ALA A 509 41.65 -29.06 -27.35
N GLN A 510 41.40 -27.78 -27.71
CA GLN A 510 41.36 -26.68 -26.75
C GLN A 510 40.20 -26.81 -25.76
N CYS A 511 39.00 -27.20 -26.22
CA CYS A 511 37.87 -27.47 -25.34
C CYS A 511 38.19 -28.61 -24.36
N GLN A 512 38.81 -29.70 -24.83
CA GLN A 512 39.19 -30.82 -23.97
C GLN A 512 40.26 -30.40 -22.94
N THR A 513 41.30 -29.69 -23.35
CA THR A 513 42.34 -29.19 -22.45
C THR A 513 41.75 -28.28 -21.38
N TYR A 514 40.78 -27.42 -21.74
CA TYR A 514 40.09 -26.55 -20.79
C TYR A 514 39.26 -27.34 -19.78
N LEU A 515 38.54 -28.40 -20.24
CA LEU A 515 37.77 -29.30 -19.38
C LEU A 515 38.65 -30.05 -18.37
N ASP A 516 39.81 -30.52 -18.83
CA ASP A 516 40.76 -31.30 -18.01
C ASP A 516 41.49 -30.40 -16.99
N THR A 517 41.80 -29.16 -17.36
CA THR A 517 42.49 -28.21 -16.48
C THR A 517 41.55 -27.60 -15.44
N HIS A 518 40.27 -27.36 -15.78
CA HIS A 518 39.30 -26.70 -14.92
C HIS A 518 38.18 -27.68 -14.53
N ARG A 519 38.10 -28.05 -13.24
CA ARG A 519 37.02 -28.90 -12.70
C ARG A 519 35.69 -28.16 -12.61
N LEU A 520 35.07 -27.86 -13.76
CA LEU A 520 33.88 -27.01 -13.89
C LEU A 520 32.63 -27.60 -13.18
N GLY A 521 32.56 -28.90 -13.00
CA GLY A 521 31.42 -29.56 -12.33
C GLY A 521 31.41 -29.48 -10.81
N SER A 522 32.57 -29.17 -10.19
CA SER A 522 32.70 -29.05 -8.73
C SER A 522 32.41 -27.66 -8.22
N ALA A 523 32.07 -27.55 -6.93
CA ALA A 523 31.86 -26.25 -6.29
C ALA A 523 33.20 -25.48 -6.27
N PRO A 524 33.26 -24.24 -6.80
CA PRO A 524 34.50 -23.49 -6.85
C PRO A 524 34.85 -22.92 -5.48
N ASN A 525 36.14 -22.61 -5.26
CA ASN A 525 36.56 -22.03 -3.98
C ASN A 525 36.17 -20.53 -3.92
N TYR A 526 35.34 -20.15 -2.91
CA TYR A 526 34.84 -18.78 -2.70
C TYR A 526 35.98 -17.75 -2.63
N TYR A 527 37.01 -18.01 -1.79
CA TYR A 527 38.13 -17.11 -1.63
C TYR A 527 38.88 -16.88 -2.95
N ARG A 528 39.07 -17.94 -3.74
CA ARG A 528 39.81 -17.86 -4.99
C ARG A 528 39.09 -17.01 -6.03
N ILE A 529 37.76 -17.11 -6.14
CA ILE A 529 36.94 -16.35 -7.09
C ILE A 529 37.03 -14.85 -6.86
N PHE A 530 36.91 -14.43 -5.59
CA PHE A 530 36.77 -13.00 -5.28
C PHE A 530 38.09 -12.28 -5.01
N PHE A 531 39.13 -13.00 -4.57
CA PHE A 531 40.37 -12.40 -4.11
C PHE A 531 41.62 -12.78 -4.91
N VAL A 532 41.60 -13.90 -5.63
CA VAL A 532 42.79 -14.42 -6.30
C VAL A 532 42.64 -14.44 -7.83
N ASP A 533 41.57 -15.06 -8.34
CA ASP A 533 41.40 -15.27 -9.78
C ASP A 533 41.08 -13.96 -10.52
N GLY A 534 41.78 -13.73 -11.64
CA GLY A 534 41.52 -12.64 -12.56
C GLY A 534 40.69 -13.07 -13.78
N PRO A 535 40.31 -12.15 -14.66
CA PRO A 535 39.63 -12.46 -15.91
C PRO A 535 40.51 -13.38 -16.79
N SER A 536 39.93 -14.41 -17.40
CA SER A 536 40.60 -15.34 -18.30
C SER A 536 40.01 -15.21 -19.70
N ASN A 537 40.88 -15.05 -20.71
CA ASN A 537 40.47 -14.89 -22.12
C ASN A 537 40.29 -16.23 -22.85
N ALA A 538 40.65 -17.38 -22.26
CA ALA A 538 40.62 -18.69 -22.93
C ALA A 538 39.25 -19.05 -23.53
N ILE A 539 38.15 -18.71 -22.84
CA ILE A 539 36.79 -18.95 -23.36
C ILE A 539 36.44 -17.96 -24.47
N ALA A 540 37.00 -16.75 -24.44
CA ALA A 540 36.80 -15.78 -25.51
C ALA A 540 37.47 -16.25 -26.82
N GLU A 541 38.68 -16.83 -26.73
CA GLU A 541 39.41 -17.40 -27.87
C GLU A 541 38.64 -18.60 -28.47
N ILE A 542 38.15 -19.53 -27.63
CA ILE A 542 37.32 -20.66 -28.09
C ILE A 542 36.03 -20.14 -28.77
N ASN A 543 35.41 -19.10 -28.22
CA ASN A 543 34.20 -18.54 -28.80
C ASN A 543 34.47 -17.88 -30.15
N GLU A 544 35.57 -17.14 -30.28
CA GLU A 544 35.97 -16.50 -31.53
C GLU A 544 36.24 -17.54 -32.63
N MET A 545 37.00 -18.60 -32.32
CA MET A 545 37.20 -19.70 -33.26
C MET A 545 35.89 -20.38 -33.66
N MET A 546 35.00 -20.63 -32.69
CA MET A 546 33.67 -21.22 -32.95
C MET A 546 32.84 -20.33 -33.89
N GLU A 547 32.80 -19.02 -33.67
CA GLU A 547 32.03 -18.11 -34.53
C GLU A 547 32.62 -18.03 -35.94
N ASN A 548 33.97 -18.04 -36.11
CA ASN A 548 34.63 -18.04 -37.41
C ASN A 548 34.27 -19.33 -38.20
N VAL A 549 34.35 -20.50 -37.56
CA VAL A 549 33.94 -21.77 -38.17
C VAL A 549 32.46 -21.77 -38.56
N ILE A 550 31.59 -21.25 -37.70
CA ILE A 550 30.15 -21.14 -38.00
C ILE A 550 29.89 -20.20 -39.19
N GLU A 551 30.61 -19.07 -39.26
CA GLU A 551 30.49 -18.14 -40.37
C GLU A 551 30.90 -18.76 -41.70
N GLU A 552 32.03 -19.50 -41.75
CA GLU A 552 32.51 -20.18 -42.94
C GLU A 552 31.56 -21.30 -43.36
N LEU A 553 31.17 -22.21 -42.42
CA LEU A 553 30.26 -23.30 -42.70
C LEU A 553 28.81 -22.87 -42.98
N SER A 554 28.41 -21.67 -42.60
CA SER A 554 27.09 -21.09 -42.96
C SER A 554 26.93 -20.95 -44.49
N ASN A 555 28.00 -20.97 -45.25
CA ASN A 555 28.00 -20.97 -46.72
C ASN A 555 27.94 -22.38 -47.33
N SER A 556 27.93 -23.44 -46.54
CA SER A 556 27.82 -24.83 -47.02
C SER A 556 26.48 -25.09 -47.71
N LYS A 557 26.54 -25.91 -48.76
CA LYS A 557 25.33 -26.42 -49.45
C LYS A 557 24.75 -27.66 -48.78
N ASP A 558 25.46 -28.29 -47.85
CA ASP A 558 25.04 -29.49 -47.15
C ASP A 558 24.04 -29.21 -46.04
N GLY A 559 22.79 -29.64 -46.19
CA GLY A 559 21.70 -29.41 -45.25
C GLY A 559 21.95 -29.96 -43.84
N PRO A 560 22.47 -31.19 -43.66
CA PRO A 560 22.88 -31.70 -42.37
C PRO A 560 23.86 -30.82 -41.62
N ILE A 561 24.90 -30.29 -42.27
CA ILE A 561 25.90 -29.40 -41.67
C ILE A 561 25.20 -28.15 -41.15
N LEU A 562 24.35 -27.50 -41.97
CA LEU A 562 23.60 -26.30 -41.56
C LEU A 562 22.69 -26.55 -40.35
N ASN A 563 22.09 -27.73 -40.25
CA ASN A 563 21.28 -28.09 -39.09
C ASN A 563 22.14 -28.26 -37.82
N TRP A 564 23.31 -28.86 -37.93
CA TRP A 564 24.23 -29.03 -36.80
C TRP A 564 24.83 -27.73 -36.31
N LEU A 565 24.99 -26.69 -37.18
CA LEU A 565 25.42 -25.37 -36.75
C LEU A 565 24.47 -24.73 -35.72
N ASN A 566 23.18 -25.04 -35.78
CA ASN A 566 22.21 -24.58 -34.77
C ASN A 566 22.42 -25.25 -33.39
N ASN A 567 23.16 -26.35 -33.32
CA ASN A 567 23.47 -27.03 -32.08
C ASN A 567 24.61 -26.36 -31.28
N TYR A 568 25.43 -25.49 -31.91
CA TYR A 568 26.45 -24.78 -31.19
C TYR A 568 25.85 -23.84 -30.13
N PRO A 569 26.32 -23.95 -28.87
CA PRO A 569 25.85 -23.08 -27.81
C PRO A 569 26.40 -21.66 -27.99
N ILE A 570 25.66 -20.66 -27.47
CA ILE A 570 26.20 -19.31 -27.33
C ILE A 570 26.97 -19.25 -26.02
N LEU A 571 28.31 -19.14 -26.11
CA LEU A 571 29.16 -19.07 -24.94
C LEU A 571 29.08 -17.70 -24.27
N SER A 572 28.99 -17.69 -22.94
CA SER A 572 29.05 -16.45 -22.16
C SER A 572 30.49 -16.19 -21.73
N THR A 573 31.19 -15.34 -22.43
CA THR A 573 32.62 -15.06 -22.24
C THR A 573 32.96 -14.38 -20.91
N GLN A 574 32.00 -13.68 -20.29
CA GLN A 574 32.24 -12.86 -19.09
C GLN A 574 31.81 -13.47 -17.76
N ALA A 575 31.27 -14.72 -17.74
CA ALA A 575 30.47 -15.14 -16.59
C ALA A 575 31.11 -16.22 -15.71
N HIS A 576 32.33 -16.68 -15.99
CA HIS A 576 32.76 -17.96 -15.42
C HIS A 576 33.85 -17.91 -14.34
N LYS A 577 34.60 -16.79 -14.16
CA LYS A 577 35.63 -16.74 -13.12
C LYS A 577 35.53 -15.58 -12.14
N SER A 578 35.16 -14.41 -12.56
CA SER A 578 35.01 -13.26 -11.66
C SER A 578 33.75 -12.46 -12.00
N PRO A 579 33.07 -11.86 -11.00
CA PRO A 579 31.85 -11.09 -11.23
C PRO A 579 32.07 -9.83 -12.06
N SER A 580 33.26 -9.24 -11.99
CA SER A 580 33.65 -7.99 -12.67
C SER A 580 35.10 -8.06 -13.16
N ASP A 581 35.42 -7.27 -14.18
CA ASP A 581 36.79 -7.09 -14.69
C ASP A 581 37.69 -6.30 -13.72
N HIS A 582 37.09 -5.61 -12.74
CA HIS A 582 37.82 -4.82 -11.74
C HIS A 582 38.03 -5.59 -10.44
N ARG A 583 39.27 -5.87 -10.07
CA ARG A 583 39.64 -6.61 -8.85
C ARG A 583 39.05 -6.02 -7.57
N TRP A 584 39.05 -4.70 -7.44
CA TRP A 584 38.53 -4.04 -6.24
C TRP A 584 37.02 -4.25 -6.05
N LEU A 585 36.24 -4.25 -7.16
CA LEU A 585 34.80 -4.57 -7.13
C LEU A 585 34.55 -6.03 -6.74
N ASN A 586 35.38 -6.97 -7.21
CA ASN A 586 35.26 -8.35 -6.84
C ASN A 586 35.52 -8.56 -5.34
N MET A 587 36.52 -7.90 -4.78
CA MET A 587 36.79 -7.92 -3.33
C MET A 587 35.61 -7.35 -2.53
N LEU A 588 35.02 -6.26 -2.99
CA LEU A 588 33.87 -5.63 -2.34
C LEU A 588 32.64 -6.54 -2.39
N PHE A 589 32.38 -7.20 -3.52
CA PHE A 589 31.31 -8.20 -3.64
C PHE A 589 31.56 -9.42 -2.74
N GLY A 590 32.81 -9.88 -2.61
CA GLY A 590 33.17 -10.98 -1.72
C GLY A 590 33.04 -10.62 -0.23
N LEU A 591 33.24 -9.37 0.14
CA LEU A 591 33.11 -8.90 1.53
C LEU A 591 31.62 -8.75 1.94
N PHE A 592 30.73 -8.36 1.00
CA PHE A 592 29.30 -8.24 1.26
C PHE A 592 28.59 -9.57 1.04
N VAL A 593 28.51 -10.38 2.09
CA VAL A 593 28.08 -11.79 2.08
C VAL A 593 26.81 -12.07 1.25
N PRO A 594 25.68 -11.33 1.35
CA PRO A 594 24.49 -11.64 0.54
C PRO A 594 24.74 -11.53 -0.97
N VAL A 595 25.49 -10.52 -1.40
CA VAL A 595 25.83 -10.30 -2.81
C VAL A 595 26.90 -11.28 -3.26
N GLY A 596 27.88 -11.56 -2.41
CA GLY A 596 28.92 -12.56 -2.68
C GLY A 596 28.36 -13.97 -2.88
N LEU A 597 27.40 -14.39 -2.03
CA LEU A 597 26.71 -15.69 -2.19
C LEU A 597 25.93 -15.74 -3.50
N PHE A 598 25.24 -14.68 -3.90
CA PHE A 598 24.53 -14.62 -5.17
C PHE A 598 25.48 -14.83 -6.37
N PHE A 599 26.59 -14.10 -6.42
CA PHE A 599 27.59 -14.24 -7.48
C PHE A 599 28.30 -15.60 -7.44
N TYR A 600 28.56 -16.15 -6.26
CA TYR A 600 29.12 -17.47 -6.08
C TYR A 600 28.23 -18.56 -6.69
N PHE A 601 26.93 -18.58 -6.36
CA PHE A 601 25.97 -19.51 -6.94
C PHE A 601 25.86 -19.32 -8.46
N ARG A 602 25.89 -18.07 -8.93
CA ARG A 602 25.87 -17.75 -10.34
C ARG A 602 27.08 -18.37 -11.06
N ILE A 603 28.30 -18.15 -10.57
CA ILE A 603 29.53 -18.67 -11.16
C ILE A 603 29.52 -20.20 -11.16
N TRP A 604 29.10 -20.83 -10.08
CA TRP A 604 28.97 -22.28 -10.00
C TRP A 604 27.97 -22.84 -11.02
N MET A 605 26.82 -22.21 -11.14
CA MET A 605 25.81 -22.59 -12.12
C MET A 605 26.31 -22.42 -13.56
N PHE A 606 27.06 -21.33 -13.83
CA PHE A 606 27.69 -21.10 -15.13
C PHE A 606 28.80 -22.12 -15.41
N GLY A 607 29.62 -22.47 -14.43
CA GLY A 607 30.63 -23.52 -14.57
C GLY A 607 30.04 -24.86 -15.01
N LYS A 608 28.96 -25.30 -14.34
CA LYS A 608 28.23 -26.54 -14.73
C LYS A 608 27.62 -26.46 -16.14
N ARG A 609 27.16 -25.29 -16.55
CA ARG A 609 26.64 -25.07 -17.91
C ARG A 609 27.75 -25.10 -18.95
N LEU A 610 28.88 -24.43 -18.66
CA LEU A 610 30.03 -24.40 -19.52
C LEU A 610 30.59 -25.81 -19.77
N ASP A 611 30.64 -26.65 -18.75
CA ASP A 611 31.03 -28.07 -18.91
C ASP A 611 30.15 -28.79 -19.97
N LYS A 612 28.82 -28.59 -19.87
CA LYS A 612 27.88 -29.18 -20.85
C LYS A 612 28.04 -28.58 -22.24
N ASP A 613 28.32 -27.29 -22.33
CA ASP A 613 28.45 -26.56 -23.59
C ASP A 613 29.72 -26.95 -24.31
N LEU A 614 30.85 -27.06 -23.62
CA LEU A 614 32.12 -27.52 -24.21
C LEU A 614 32.03 -28.96 -24.71
N LYS A 615 31.39 -29.86 -23.94
CA LYS A 615 31.11 -31.22 -24.40
C LYS A 615 30.21 -31.25 -25.64
N LYS A 616 29.21 -30.37 -25.70
CA LYS A 616 28.33 -30.24 -26.86
C LYS A 616 29.06 -29.72 -28.10
N ILE A 617 30.00 -28.77 -27.90
CA ILE A 617 30.86 -28.26 -28.98
C ILE A 617 31.72 -29.41 -29.55
N ILE A 618 32.39 -30.18 -28.68
CA ILE A 618 33.23 -31.34 -29.10
C ILE A 618 32.39 -32.34 -29.87
N GLN A 619 31.19 -32.68 -29.40
CA GLN A 619 30.29 -33.62 -30.09
C GLN A 619 29.88 -33.08 -31.46
N THR A 620 29.46 -31.79 -31.55
CA THR A 620 29.06 -31.18 -32.81
C THR A 620 30.19 -31.09 -33.80
N ASN A 621 31.42 -30.78 -33.33
CA ASN A 621 32.62 -30.80 -34.16
C ASN A 621 32.88 -32.19 -34.74
N THR A 622 32.75 -33.23 -33.91
CA THR A 622 32.96 -34.64 -34.34
C THR A 622 31.92 -35.04 -35.40
N ASP A 623 30.66 -34.66 -35.22
CA ASP A 623 29.59 -34.96 -36.17
C ASP A 623 29.85 -34.26 -37.53
N ILE A 624 30.27 -33.00 -37.52
CA ILE A 624 30.62 -32.23 -38.73
C ILE A 624 31.84 -32.82 -39.43
N GLN A 625 32.92 -33.17 -38.69
CA GLN A 625 34.13 -33.76 -39.24
C GLN A 625 33.86 -35.14 -39.90
N ASN A 626 33.05 -35.98 -39.25
CA ASN A 626 32.65 -37.26 -39.81
C ASN A 626 31.88 -37.09 -41.12
N ARG A 627 31.03 -36.07 -41.21
CA ARG A 627 30.29 -35.77 -42.46
C ARG A 627 31.21 -35.27 -43.57
N ILE A 628 32.15 -34.37 -43.23
CA ILE A 628 33.14 -33.88 -44.19
C ILE A 628 34.00 -35.03 -44.75
N LYS A 629 34.46 -35.96 -43.87
CA LYS A 629 35.23 -37.14 -44.29
C LYS A 629 34.41 -38.07 -45.20
N ASN A 630 33.14 -38.30 -44.86
CA ASN A 630 32.29 -39.16 -45.69
C ASN A 630 32.00 -38.54 -47.06
N ASN A 631 31.76 -37.22 -47.12
CA ASN A 631 31.55 -36.52 -48.40
C ASN A 631 32.83 -36.45 -49.26
N SER A 632 34.03 -36.50 -48.64
CA SER A 632 35.30 -36.56 -49.38
C SER A 632 35.65 -37.96 -49.90
N LEU A 633 34.94 -39.02 -49.48
CA LEU A 633 35.07 -40.37 -49.98
C LEU A 633 34.11 -40.65 -51.15
N ASP A 634 33.11 -39.82 -51.34
CA ASP A 634 32.11 -39.92 -52.43
C ASP A 634 32.46 -39.04 -53.67
N ILE A 635 33.63 -38.36 -53.67
CA ILE A 635 34.22 -37.65 -54.78
C ILE A 635 35.51 -38.38 -55.21
#